data_78d062467ce3fac3222643ed8d433c55
#
_entry.id   78d062467ce3fac3222643ed8d433c55
#
_cell.length_a   1.000
_cell.length_b   1.000
_cell.length_c   1.000
_cell.angle_alpha   90.00
_cell.angle_beta   90.00
_cell.angle_gamma   90.00
#
_symmetry.space_group_name_H-M   'P 1'
#
loop_
_entity.id
_entity.type
_entity.pdbx_description
1 polymer ?
#
loop_
_entity_poly.entity_id
_entity_poly.type
_entity_poly.pdbx_seq_one_letter_code
_entity_poly.pdbx_strand_id
1 'polypeptide(L)'
;MNKIILKLYSVVFLCSLVTLRLNAQVLPEIQKALVNHQNNNILQEKLFVQTDNEFYLTGEILWFKAYYTDLQNKPLNVSKVAYIEVLDDANTPVLQAKISLKNGSGSGSLYIPVNLNNGTYKLRAYTNWMKNLGADVFFEKPLKIINTLNTPQNSKAESKKYNLQFFPEGGDLVEGITSKVGFKILGSDGKGMDISGVIVNNRNDTLARFKTLKFGIGQFSFMPLANNDYKAIARSAQGEIIIQQLPAAKKTGYVLNLKDENANLNIDVFSNLGNQKLYLVAHNGIKTVFASTGEVSGGKASFVVKKDSLADGITYLTAFNNEGKAVAERLYFKKSAKKLTINAVSDSKLYNNRQEVNVNLSLNDEKNLSKLADVSISVHKVDSLDVKNYPDIESYLWLSSNLKGEVESPGYYFEQNNLGTSEALDNLLLTQGWRRFNWADVLSGKKAPVFKFLPEYNGHIVSGKIVDKAGNAINNHLVYMSVPGKRIQFYGSTSDSTGQVVFNTKDFYGQNEVVLQTNTELDSTSLISINNPFFEKYSANKYLSGNLKTSQLNDLSMRNLSMQVQNVYSGAKLKQFYKPNIDSSAFYLNPYKTYKLSDYTRFTTMEEVLREYVAQVFVYKKQKRFHFHILGEEAILDEEVDPLVLLDGVPYFNMDKVIAIDPLKVEKLEVIRSRYYYGPTSSEGILSFSTMKSDLGGTEIDPRAVVIDYEGMQLQREFYSPTGDDLKNKRIPDFRSTLYWSPEVNIDTNGKGKVSFYTSDKKGSYIGVVQGLTASGIPGVSYFSFEVK
;
A
#
# COMPACT_ATOMS: atom_id res chain seq x y z
N MET A 1 66.02 -30.96 22.11
CA MET A 1 65.88 -29.66 21.39
C MET A 1 65.10 -29.77 20.07
N ASN A 2 65.40 -30.71 19.19
CA ASN A 2 64.74 -30.86 17.88
C ASN A 2 63.22 -31.19 17.93
N LYS A 3 62.72 -31.93 18.96
CA LYS A 3 61.27 -32.27 19.03
C LYS A 3 60.39 -31.10 19.50
N ILE A 4 60.95 -30.13 20.20
CA ILE A 4 60.22 -28.91 20.69
C ILE A 4 60.11 -27.90 19.51
N ILE A 5 61.18 -27.75 18.74
CA ILE A 5 61.21 -26.88 17.57
C ILE A 5 60.21 -27.35 16.49
N LEU A 6 60.14 -28.70 16.26
CA LEU A 6 59.21 -29.28 15.29
C LEU A 6 57.73 -29.10 15.75
N LYS A 7 57.43 -29.16 17.06
CA LYS A 7 56.10 -28.86 17.59
C LYS A 7 55.76 -27.38 17.51
N LEU A 8 56.73 -26.48 17.67
CA LEU A 8 56.51 -25.04 17.51
C LEU A 8 56.20 -24.68 16.06
N TYR A 9 56.95 -25.26 15.11
CA TYR A 9 56.65 -25.06 13.68
C TYR A 9 55.28 -25.63 13.24
N SER A 10 54.88 -26.80 13.80
CA SER A 10 53.55 -27.34 13.50
C SER A 10 52.41 -26.51 14.08
N VAL A 11 52.58 -25.91 15.30
CA VAL A 11 51.60 -25.03 15.88
C VAL A 11 51.50 -23.69 15.10
N VAL A 12 52.62 -23.10 14.73
CA VAL A 12 52.65 -21.87 13.90
C VAL A 12 52.06 -22.13 12.51
N PHE A 13 52.32 -23.27 11.89
CA PHE A 13 51.72 -23.66 10.61
C PHE A 13 50.24 -23.95 10.73
N LEU A 14 49.79 -24.57 11.84
CA LEU A 14 48.39 -24.82 12.11
C LEU A 14 47.64 -23.49 12.39
N CYS A 15 48.24 -22.57 13.13
CA CYS A 15 47.70 -21.23 13.36
C CYS A 15 47.64 -20.41 12.06
N SER A 16 48.62 -20.51 11.17
CA SER A 16 48.59 -19.83 9.86
C SER A 16 47.54 -20.43 8.91
N LEU A 17 47.32 -21.74 8.95
CA LEU A 17 46.25 -22.41 8.18
C LEU A 17 44.83 -22.05 8.72
N VAL A 18 44.69 -21.87 10.02
CA VAL A 18 43.42 -21.42 10.63
C VAL A 18 43.12 -19.97 10.28
N THR A 19 44.13 -19.09 10.30
CA THR A 19 43.93 -17.67 9.89
C THR A 19 43.67 -17.51 8.37
N LEU A 20 44.25 -18.37 7.53
CA LEU A 20 43.97 -18.41 6.09
C LEU A 20 42.54 -18.92 5.79
N ARG A 21 42.02 -19.85 6.58
CA ARG A 21 40.63 -20.32 6.43
C ARG A 21 39.59 -19.29 6.89
N LEU A 22 39.88 -18.52 7.95
CA LEU A 22 38.98 -17.46 8.43
C LEU A 22 38.78 -16.33 7.41
N ASN A 23 39.86 -15.95 6.68
CA ASN A 23 39.77 -14.87 5.68
C ASN A 23 39.09 -15.29 4.35
N ALA A 24 38.94 -16.61 4.09
CA ALA A 24 38.29 -17.10 2.86
C ALA A 24 36.76 -17.23 2.99
N GLN A 25 36.20 -17.05 4.18
CA GLN A 25 34.78 -17.33 4.47
C GLN A 25 33.90 -16.07 4.48
N VAL A 26 34.46 -14.85 4.53
CA VAL A 26 33.67 -13.60 4.73
C VAL A 26 32.66 -13.36 3.60
N LEU A 27 33.08 -13.44 2.35
CA LEU A 27 32.17 -13.20 1.22
C LEU A 27 31.03 -14.25 1.13
N PRO A 28 31.32 -15.56 1.24
CA PRO A 28 30.26 -16.58 1.32
C PRO A 28 29.29 -16.39 2.49
N GLU A 29 29.81 -15.94 3.65
CA GLU A 29 28.96 -15.66 4.83
C GLU A 29 28.01 -14.49 4.59
N ILE A 30 28.51 -13.38 4.01
CA ILE A 30 27.68 -12.23 3.61
C ILE A 30 26.58 -12.66 2.63
N GLN A 31 26.95 -13.43 1.60
CA GLN A 31 25.99 -13.94 0.62
C GLN A 31 24.97 -14.87 1.26
N LYS A 32 25.39 -15.79 2.13
CA LYS A 32 24.51 -16.70 2.88
C LYS A 32 23.55 -15.93 3.79
N ALA A 33 24.06 -14.93 4.51
CA ALA A 33 23.24 -14.09 5.38
C ALA A 33 22.17 -13.34 4.58
N LEU A 34 22.53 -12.79 3.40
CA LEU A 34 21.58 -12.11 2.53
C LEU A 34 20.52 -13.08 1.97
N VAL A 35 20.93 -14.27 1.52
CA VAL A 35 19.99 -15.31 1.06
C VAL A 35 19.04 -15.74 2.17
N ASN A 36 19.55 -15.96 3.39
CA ASN A 36 18.71 -16.29 4.53
C ASN A 36 17.71 -15.17 4.86
N HIS A 37 18.16 -13.92 4.83
CA HIS A 37 17.30 -12.77 5.05
C HIS A 37 16.19 -12.69 3.99
N GLN A 38 16.53 -12.93 2.72
CA GLN A 38 15.58 -12.95 1.61
C GLN A 38 14.59 -14.10 1.76
N ASN A 39 15.03 -15.30 2.12
CA ASN A 39 14.17 -16.46 2.34
C ASN A 39 13.22 -16.27 3.53
N ASN A 40 13.65 -15.56 4.56
CA ASN A 40 12.82 -15.21 5.71
C ASN A 40 11.80 -14.11 5.43
N ASN A 41 12.01 -13.29 4.38
CA ASN A 41 11.14 -12.20 3.94
C ASN A 41 10.53 -12.50 2.57
N ILE A 42 9.97 -13.69 2.40
CA ILE A 42 9.52 -14.24 1.10
C ILE A 42 8.48 -13.34 0.41
N LEU A 43 7.53 -12.77 1.16
CA LEU A 43 6.47 -11.94 0.61
C LEU A 43 6.77 -10.46 0.85
N GLN A 44 7.19 -9.76 -0.20
CA GLN A 44 7.30 -8.30 -0.19
C GLN A 44 6.35 -7.71 -1.23
N GLU A 45 5.44 -6.91 -0.74
CA GLU A 45 4.35 -6.32 -1.51
C GLU A 45 4.62 -4.85 -1.81
N LYS A 46 4.13 -4.38 -2.95
CA LYS A 46 4.06 -2.98 -3.36
C LYS A 46 2.65 -2.63 -3.78
N LEU A 47 2.23 -1.42 -3.49
CA LEU A 47 1.03 -0.81 -4.04
C LEU A 47 1.39 0.48 -4.77
N PHE A 48 0.73 0.72 -5.90
CA PHE A 48 0.70 2.00 -6.58
C PHE A 48 -0.75 2.43 -6.74
N VAL A 49 -1.07 3.71 -6.45
CA VAL A 49 -2.43 4.22 -6.59
C VAL A 49 -2.48 5.36 -7.59
N GLN A 50 -3.17 5.11 -8.70
CA GLN A 50 -3.59 6.16 -9.63
C GLN A 50 -4.88 6.79 -9.14
N THR A 51 -4.98 8.12 -9.17
CA THR A 51 -6.23 8.88 -8.96
C THR A 51 -6.68 9.51 -10.27
N ASP A 52 -7.95 9.84 -10.38
CA ASP A 52 -8.50 10.53 -11.56
C ASP A 52 -7.98 11.94 -11.69
N ASN A 53 -7.63 12.57 -10.57
CA ASN A 53 -7.06 13.92 -10.51
C ASN A 53 -6.08 13.99 -9.30
N GLU A 54 -5.37 15.12 -9.15
CA GLU A 54 -4.43 15.35 -8.03
C GLU A 54 -4.82 16.55 -7.15
N PHE A 55 -5.78 17.34 -7.62
CA PHE A 55 -6.36 18.49 -6.95
C PHE A 55 -7.87 18.31 -6.85
N TYR A 56 -8.39 18.48 -5.66
CA TYR A 56 -9.81 18.26 -5.37
C TYR A 56 -10.42 19.42 -4.59
N LEU A 57 -11.72 19.62 -4.79
CA LEU A 57 -12.55 20.42 -3.91
C LEU A 57 -13.30 19.53 -2.93
N THR A 58 -13.61 20.07 -1.76
CA THR A 58 -14.59 19.42 -0.87
C THR A 58 -15.94 19.34 -1.60
N GLY A 59 -16.64 18.21 -1.46
CA GLY A 59 -17.85 17.92 -2.23
C GLY A 59 -17.61 17.14 -3.53
N GLU A 60 -16.38 16.94 -3.96
CA GLU A 60 -16.03 16.07 -5.08
C GLU A 60 -15.79 14.61 -4.66
N ILE A 61 -15.73 13.72 -5.65
CA ILE A 61 -15.39 12.32 -5.47
C ILE A 61 -14.00 12.07 -6.06
N LEU A 62 -13.09 11.59 -5.23
CA LEU A 62 -11.79 11.08 -5.63
C LEU A 62 -11.97 9.65 -6.12
N TRP A 63 -11.65 9.38 -7.38
CA TRP A 63 -11.66 8.03 -7.95
C TRP A 63 -10.23 7.50 -7.99
N PHE A 64 -10.06 6.21 -7.72
CA PHE A 64 -8.72 5.63 -7.73
C PHE A 64 -8.71 4.18 -8.15
N LYS A 65 -7.53 3.76 -8.63
CA LYS A 65 -7.16 2.36 -8.84
C LYS A 65 -5.84 2.06 -8.16
N ALA A 66 -5.79 0.96 -7.43
CA ALA A 66 -4.59 0.40 -6.83
C ALA A 66 -4.06 -0.75 -7.70
N TYR A 67 -2.77 -0.72 -8.02
CA TYR A 67 -2.02 -1.82 -8.63
C TYR A 67 -1.19 -2.49 -7.53
N TYR A 68 -1.32 -3.79 -7.40
CA TYR A 68 -0.74 -4.59 -6.34
C TYR A 68 0.27 -5.58 -6.89
N THR A 69 1.55 -5.46 -6.50
CA THR A 69 2.66 -6.19 -7.11
C THR A 69 3.67 -6.69 -6.08
N ASP A 70 4.56 -7.58 -6.52
CA ASP A 70 5.80 -7.93 -5.82
C ASP A 70 6.91 -6.89 -6.08
N LEU A 71 8.13 -7.15 -5.54
CA LEU A 71 9.29 -6.31 -5.77
C LEU A 71 9.79 -6.30 -7.23
N GLN A 72 9.39 -7.28 -8.03
CA GLN A 72 9.70 -7.38 -9.48
C GLN A 72 8.60 -6.76 -10.33
N ASN A 73 7.65 -6.06 -9.69
CA ASN A 73 6.48 -5.43 -10.29
C ASN A 73 5.45 -6.41 -10.86
N LYS A 74 5.58 -7.73 -10.62
CA LYS A 74 4.59 -8.72 -11.08
C LYS A 74 3.33 -8.62 -10.24
N PRO A 75 2.14 -8.60 -10.87
CA PRO A 75 0.87 -8.60 -10.15
C PRO A 75 0.78 -9.76 -9.15
N LEU A 76 0.34 -9.48 -7.95
CA LEU A 76 0.13 -10.45 -6.88
C LEU A 76 -1.35 -10.76 -6.69
N ASN A 77 -1.64 -11.92 -6.13
CA ASN A 77 -3.00 -12.34 -5.77
C ASN A 77 -3.07 -12.95 -4.36
N VAL A 78 -2.17 -12.55 -3.47
CA VAL A 78 -2.08 -13.05 -2.09
C VAL A 78 -3.02 -12.26 -1.17
N SER A 79 -2.78 -10.96 -0.99
CA SER A 79 -3.67 -10.10 -0.23
C SER A 79 -4.89 -9.72 -1.06
N LYS A 80 -6.09 -9.93 -0.51
CA LYS A 80 -7.39 -9.61 -1.16
C LYS A 80 -7.94 -8.26 -0.73
N VAL A 81 -7.26 -7.57 0.18
CA VAL A 81 -7.70 -6.28 0.70
C VAL A 81 -6.55 -5.28 0.69
N ALA A 82 -6.83 -4.08 0.21
CA ALA A 82 -5.97 -2.92 0.39
C ALA A 82 -6.69 -1.85 1.24
N TYR A 83 -5.93 -1.21 2.10
CA TYR A 83 -6.34 -0.10 2.96
C TYR A 83 -5.93 1.19 2.29
N ILE A 84 -6.88 2.09 2.12
CA ILE A 84 -6.69 3.41 1.50
C ILE A 84 -7.10 4.45 2.54
N GLU A 85 -6.21 5.40 2.82
CA GLU A 85 -6.46 6.46 3.78
C GLU A 85 -6.02 7.81 3.23
N VAL A 86 -6.76 8.83 3.59
CA VAL A 86 -6.35 10.23 3.42
C VAL A 86 -6.11 10.80 4.82
N LEU A 87 -4.90 11.28 5.04
CA LEU A 87 -4.44 11.83 6.32
C LEU A 87 -4.22 13.33 6.20
N ASP A 88 -4.50 14.08 7.26
CA ASP A 88 -4.13 15.48 7.37
C ASP A 88 -2.61 15.65 7.68
N ASP A 89 -2.15 16.88 7.87
CA ASP A 89 -0.76 17.21 8.18
C ASP A 89 -0.29 16.70 9.56
N ALA A 90 -1.23 16.45 10.48
CA ALA A 90 -0.98 15.82 11.78
C ALA A 90 -0.97 14.28 11.71
N ASN A 91 -1.16 13.68 10.51
CA ASN A 91 -1.41 12.26 10.27
C ASN A 91 -2.71 11.73 10.88
N THR A 92 -3.71 12.61 11.11
CA THR A 92 -5.05 12.16 11.50
C THR A 92 -5.79 11.65 10.27
N PRO A 93 -6.36 10.43 10.30
CA PRO A 93 -7.15 9.92 9.18
C PRO A 93 -8.46 10.72 9.04
N VAL A 94 -8.65 11.33 7.87
CA VAL A 94 -9.88 12.06 7.53
C VAL A 94 -10.79 11.27 6.60
N LEU A 95 -10.23 10.35 5.81
CA LEU A 95 -10.97 9.38 5.00
C LEU A 95 -10.27 8.03 5.08
N GLN A 96 -11.05 6.97 5.17
CA GLN A 96 -10.56 5.60 5.24
C GLN A 96 -11.46 4.68 4.42
N ALA A 97 -10.87 3.74 3.69
CA ALA A 97 -11.59 2.70 2.99
C ALA A 97 -10.77 1.40 2.94
N LYS A 98 -11.46 0.29 2.87
CA LYS A 98 -10.92 -1.03 2.53
C LYS A 98 -11.45 -1.41 1.15
N ILE A 99 -10.60 -1.75 0.21
CA ILE A 99 -11.01 -2.17 -1.14
C ILE A 99 -10.63 -3.61 -1.41
N SER A 100 -11.42 -4.27 -2.23
CA SER A 100 -11.12 -5.61 -2.71
C SER A 100 -10.01 -5.56 -3.76
N LEU A 101 -9.03 -6.45 -3.63
CA LEU A 101 -8.00 -6.72 -4.63
C LEU A 101 -8.30 -8.04 -5.37
N LYS A 102 -8.31 -7.99 -6.68
CA LYS A 102 -8.49 -9.16 -7.57
C LYS A 102 -7.41 -9.12 -8.65
N ASN A 103 -6.72 -10.25 -8.84
CA ASN A 103 -5.73 -10.40 -9.92
C ASN A 103 -4.68 -9.28 -10.00
N GLY A 104 -4.25 -8.76 -8.84
CA GLY A 104 -3.20 -7.73 -8.77
C GLY A 104 -3.71 -6.29 -8.85
N SER A 105 -5.01 -6.04 -8.77
CA SER A 105 -5.53 -4.68 -8.72
C SER A 105 -6.87 -4.57 -7.97
N GLY A 106 -7.25 -3.34 -7.66
CA GLY A 106 -8.55 -3.00 -7.09
C GLY A 106 -8.84 -1.53 -7.30
N SER A 107 -10.10 -1.14 -7.22
CA SER A 107 -10.52 0.23 -7.42
C SER A 107 -11.53 0.67 -6.37
N GLY A 108 -11.65 1.97 -6.20
CA GLY A 108 -12.60 2.56 -5.27
C GLY A 108 -12.81 4.04 -5.50
N SER A 109 -13.52 4.65 -4.57
CA SER A 109 -13.76 6.09 -4.59
C SER A 109 -13.90 6.63 -3.17
N LEU A 110 -13.50 7.88 -2.95
CA LEU A 110 -13.69 8.58 -1.67
C LEU A 110 -14.46 9.88 -1.93
N TYR A 111 -15.59 10.02 -1.27
CA TYR A 111 -16.28 11.32 -1.23
C TYR A 111 -15.52 12.24 -0.27
N ILE A 112 -15.18 13.44 -0.72
CA ILE A 112 -14.44 14.43 0.06
C ILE A 112 -15.44 15.29 0.83
N PRO A 113 -15.55 15.17 2.17
CA PRO A 113 -16.56 15.88 2.95
C PRO A 113 -16.34 17.38 2.94
N VAL A 114 -17.44 18.14 3.03
CA VAL A 114 -17.42 19.61 2.98
C VAL A 114 -16.85 20.26 4.26
N ASN A 115 -16.64 19.49 5.31
CA ASN A 115 -16.06 19.97 6.58
C ASN A 115 -14.53 19.86 6.65
N LEU A 116 -13.85 19.32 5.63
CA LEU A 116 -12.40 19.30 5.60
C LEU A 116 -11.83 20.70 5.39
N ASN A 117 -10.67 20.95 5.99
CA ASN A 117 -9.93 22.20 5.85
C ASN A 117 -9.13 22.26 4.53
N ASN A 118 -8.70 23.48 4.17
CA ASN A 118 -7.75 23.67 3.09
C ASN A 118 -6.39 23.08 3.47
N GLY A 119 -5.78 22.29 2.58
CA GLY A 119 -4.46 21.74 2.88
C GLY A 119 -3.93 20.78 1.82
N THR A 120 -2.70 20.34 2.06
CA THR A 120 -2.12 19.18 1.39
C THR A 120 -2.25 17.98 2.32
N TYR A 121 -3.03 17.03 1.90
CA TYR A 121 -3.29 15.77 2.59
C TYR A 121 -2.37 14.70 2.04
N LYS A 122 -2.24 13.61 2.76
CA LYS A 122 -1.47 12.43 2.38
C LYS A 122 -2.41 11.29 2.03
N LEU A 123 -2.44 10.86 0.75
CA LEU A 123 -3.03 9.58 0.38
C LEU A 123 -2.00 8.49 0.66
N ARG A 124 -2.37 7.49 1.48
CA ARG A 124 -1.55 6.29 1.69
C ARG A 124 -2.33 5.02 1.37
N ALA A 125 -1.60 4.00 0.89
CA ALA A 125 -2.17 2.69 0.58
C ALA A 125 -1.24 1.56 1.01
N TYR A 126 -1.81 0.50 1.59
CA TYR A 126 -1.10 -0.67 2.07
C TYR A 126 -2.01 -1.88 2.22
N THR A 127 -1.44 -3.08 2.34
CA THR A 127 -2.14 -4.31 2.71
C THR A 127 -1.95 -4.60 4.20
N ASN A 128 -2.73 -5.53 4.75
CA ASN A 128 -2.51 -5.96 6.13
C ASN A 128 -1.10 -6.54 6.34
N TRP A 129 -0.59 -7.29 5.36
CA TRP A 129 0.76 -7.85 5.40
C TRP A 129 1.87 -6.78 5.44
N MET A 130 1.74 -5.70 4.68
CA MET A 130 2.72 -4.61 4.65
C MET A 130 2.93 -3.94 6.01
N LYS A 131 1.98 -3.99 6.93
CA LYS A 131 2.11 -3.48 8.30
C LYS A 131 3.28 -4.09 9.07
N ASN A 132 3.68 -5.34 8.75
CA ASN A 132 4.85 -5.99 9.35
C ASN A 132 6.17 -5.31 8.99
N LEU A 133 6.22 -4.60 7.85
CA LEU A 133 7.42 -3.93 7.33
C LEU A 133 7.48 -2.45 7.74
N GLY A 134 6.41 -1.93 8.36
CA GLY A 134 6.31 -0.54 8.79
C GLY A 134 5.79 0.41 7.71
N ALA A 135 5.48 1.64 8.11
CA ALA A 135 4.82 2.62 7.25
C ALA A 135 5.70 3.14 6.09
N ASP A 136 7.02 3.03 6.19
CA ASP A 136 7.96 3.52 5.17
C ASP A 136 7.88 2.74 3.85
N VAL A 137 7.24 1.55 3.84
CA VAL A 137 7.03 0.75 2.61
C VAL A 137 5.68 0.99 1.96
N PHE A 138 4.79 1.77 2.59
CA PHE A 138 3.47 2.07 2.05
C PHE A 138 3.58 2.99 0.84
N PHE A 139 2.61 2.88 -0.05
CA PHE A 139 2.43 3.92 -1.06
C PHE A 139 1.96 5.19 -0.38
N GLU A 140 2.58 6.32 -0.71
CA GLU A 140 2.16 7.63 -0.26
C GLU A 140 2.29 8.65 -1.38
N LYS A 141 1.30 9.55 -1.49
CA LYS A 141 1.38 10.74 -2.33
C LYS A 141 0.61 11.91 -1.75
N PRO A 142 1.00 13.16 -2.05
CA PRO A 142 0.23 14.33 -1.64
C PRO A 142 -1.07 14.45 -2.47
N LEU A 143 -2.12 14.93 -1.81
CA LEU A 143 -3.38 15.37 -2.42
C LEU A 143 -3.66 16.80 -1.99
N LYS A 144 -3.92 17.70 -2.92
CA LYS A 144 -4.34 19.04 -2.58
C LYS A 144 -5.86 19.13 -2.52
N ILE A 145 -6.39 19.44 -1.34
CA ILE A 145 -7.84 19.60 -1.10
C ILE A 145 -8.11 21.04 -0.70
N ILE A 146 -9.06 21.68 -1.38
CA ILE A 146 -9.50 23.03 -1.07
C ILE A 146 -10.98 23.03 -0.73
N ASN A 147 -11.29 23.65 0.40
CA ASN A 147 -12.65 23.94 0.82
C ASN A 147 -12.98 25.40 0.45
N THR A 148 -13.86 25.57 -0.51
CA THR A 148 -14.26 26.90 -0.99
C THR A 148 -15.24 27.61 -0.06
N LEU A 149 -15.76 26.93 0.97
CA LEU A 149 -16.63 27.51 2.00
C LEU A 149 -15.83 28.15 3.14
N ASN A 150 -14.55 27.78 3.29
CA ASN A 150 -13.69 28.28 4.36
C ASN A 150 -12.72 29.33 3.79
N THR A 151 -12.58 30.44 4.48
CA THR A 151 -11.53 31.41 4.17
C THR A 151 -10.17 30.72 4.33
N PRO A 152 -9.24 30.82 3.35
CA PRO A 152 -7.92 30.26 3.49
C PRO A 152 -7.27 30.77 4.79
N GLN A 153 -7.04 29.90 5.76
CA GLN A 153 -6.20 30.26 6.88
C GLN A 153 -4.77 30.32 6.37
N ASN A 154 -4.18 31.49 6.43
CA ASN A 154 -2.74 31.63 6.26
C ASN A 154 -2.10 30.85 7.40
N SER A 155 -1.65 29.63 7.14
CA SER A 155 -0.83 28.89 8.08
C SER A 155 0.38 29.77 8.42
N LYS A 156 0.55 30.15 9.67
CA LYS A 156 1.80 30.73 10.15
C LYS A 156 2.88 29.66 9.98
N ALA A 157 3.56 29.71 8.86
CA ALA A 157 4.72 28.87 8.62
C ALA A 157 5.89 29.43 9.46
N GLU A 158 6.01 28.98 10.69
CA GLU A 158 7.26 28.95 11.40
C GLU A 158 8.12 27.79 10.92
N SER A 159 8.52 27.79 9.68
CA SER A 159 9.53 26.85 9.22
C SER A 159 10.71 27.63 8.68
N LYS A 160 11.90 27.07 8.88
CA LYS A 160 13.10 27.54 8.19
C LYS A 160 12.71 27.73 6.72
N LYS A 161 13.06 28.87 6.14
CA LYS A 161 12.76 29.19 4.73
C LYS A 161 13.34 28.14 3.75
N TYR A 162 14.27 27.30 4.21
CA TYR A 162 14.98 26.31 3.41
C TYR A 162 15.53 25.18 4.28
N ASN A 163 15.76 24.02 3.62
CA ASN A 163 16.44 22.85 4.20
C ASN A 163 17.53 22.38 3.23
N LEU A 164 18.80 22.66 3.56
CA LEU A 164 19.98 22.25 2.79
C LEU A 164 20.68 21.08 3.49
N GLN A 165 20.86 19.98 2.77
CA GLN A 165 21.49 18.76 3.28
C GLN A 165 22.60 18.29 2.34
N PHE A 166 23.60 17.58 2.89
CA PHE A 166 24.74 17.04 2.16
C PHE A 166 24.85 15.53 2.33
N PHE A 167 25.24 14.85 1.27
CA PHE A 167 25.28 13.40 1.16
C PHE A 167 26.61 12.96 0.52
N PRO A 168 27.63 12.64 1.32
CA PRO A 168 28.89 12.09 0.79
C PRO A 168 28.69 10.76 0.09
N GLU A 169 29.28 10.56 -1.06
CA GLU A 169 29.20 9.30 -1.82
C GLU A 169 29.83 8.15 -1.03
N GLY A 170 29.04 7.07 -0.84
CA GLY A 170 29.41 5.96 0.03
C GLY A 170 29.03 6.13 1.50
N GLY A 171 28.66 7.35 1.94
CA GLY A 171 28.12 7.66 3.27
C GLY A 171 28.97 8.61 4.13
N ASP A 172 30.29 8.57 4.04
CA ASP A 172 31.19 9.33 4.90
C ASP A 172 32.15 10.24 4.12
N LEU A 173 32.52 11.38 4.70
CA LEU A 173 33.70 12.14 4.33
C LEU A 173 34.91 11.58 5.07
N VAL A 174 36.06 11.42 4.38
CA VAL A 174 37.29 10.89 4.98
C VAL A 174 38.46 11.82 4.67
N GLU A 175 39.21 12.16 5.71
CA GLU A 175 40.40 13.05 5.60
C GLU A 175 41.39 12.52 4.58
N GLY A 176 41.89 13.40 3.69
CA GLY A 176 42.88 13.09 2.67
C GLY A 176 42.34 12.32 1.46
N ILE A 177 41.04 12.04 1.39
CA ILE A 177 40.42 11.33 0.26
C ILE A 177 39.40 12.24 -0.42
N THR A 178 39.58 12.45 -1.74
CA THR A 178 38.62 13.21 -2.54
C THR A 178 37.27 12.51 -2.57
N SER A 179 36.24 13.22 -2.12
CA SER A 179 34.87 12.71 -2.02
C SER A 179 33.94 13.51 -2.93
N LYS A 180 33.07 12.80 -3.66
CA LYS A 180 31.90 13.37 -4.32
C LYS A 180 30.81 13.56 -3.28
N VAL A 181 30.17 14.72 -3.26
CA VAL A 181 29.12 15.05 -2.30
C VAL A 181 27.88 15.50 -3.05
N GLY A 182 26.81 14.73 -2.94
CA GLY A 182 25.49 15.17 -3.35
C GLY A 182 24.94 16.19 -2.36
N PHE A 183 24.11 17.11 -2.81
CA PHE A 183 23.35 17.99 -1.93
C PHE A 183 21.93 18.17 -2.42
N LYS A 184 21.02 18.43 -1.50
CA LYS A 184 19.61 18.72 -1.75
C LYS A 184 19.17 19.93 -0.94
N ILE A 185 18.51 20.87 -1.59
CA ILE A 185 17.88 22.02 -0.93
C ILE A 185 16.40 22.06 -1.26
N LEU A 186 15.58 22.24 -0.24
CA LEU A 186 14.13 22.41 -0.36
C LEU A 186 13.74 23.76 0.21
N GLY A 187 12.81 24.45 -0.45
CA GLY A 187 12.17 25.65 0.05
C GLY A 187 11.09 25.36 1.10
N SER A 188 10.44 26.41 1.58
CA SER A 188 9.32 26.32 2.52
C SER A 188 8.08 25.63 1.94
N ASP A 189 7.98 25.52 0.61
CA ASP A 189 6.92 24.80 -0.12
C ASP A 189 7.26 23.31 -0.37
N GLY A 190 8.40 22.83 0.15
CA GLY A 190 8.89 21.46 -0.03
C GLY A 190 9.50 21.18 -1.39
N LYS A 191 9.56 22.17 -2.31
CA LYS A 191 10.15 22.01 -3.64
C LYS A 191 11.61 22.40 -3.68
N GLY A 192 12.31 21.83 -4.65
CA GLY A 192 13.70 22.18 -4.90
C GLY A 192 13.90 23.64 -5.26
N MET A 193 14.90 24.27 -4.68
CA MET A 193 15.31 25.65 -4.95
C MET A 193 16.59 25.68 -5.80
N ASP A 194 16.72 26.69 -6.64
CA ASP A 194 17.97 26.94 -7.36
C ASP A 194 18.91 27.79 -6.52
N ILE A 195 20.10 27.22 -6.25
CA ILE A 195 21.17 27.90 -5.52
C ILE A 195 22.53 27.71 -6.21
N SER A 196 23.44 28.63 -5.95
CA SER A 196 24.86 28.46 -6.23
C SER A 196 25.69 28.91 -5.04
N GLY A 197 26.87 28.31 -4.84
CA GLY A 197 27.67 28.60 -3.65
C GLY A 197 29.06 28.04 -3.69
N VAL A 198 29.72 28.18 -2.55
CA VAL A 198 31.09 27.71 -2.30
C VAL A 198 31.17 26.89 -1.02
N ILE A 199 32.06 25.91 -1.01
CA ILE A 199 32.47 25.19 0.20
C ILE A 199 33.75 25.87 0.72
N VAL A 200 33.73 26.24 1.99
CA VAL A 200 34.88 26.90 2.64
C VAL A 200 35.29 26.13 3.89
N ASN A 201 36.59 26.26 4.23
CA ASN A 201 37.17 25.76 5.49
C ASN A 201 37.03 26.79 6.63
N ASN A 202 37.67 26.51 7.78
CA ASN A 202 37.68 27.39 8.97
C ASN A 202 38.35 28.77 8.71
N ARG A 203 39.20 28.86 7.66
CA ARG A 203 39.86 30.13 7.26
C ARG A 203 39.08 30.90 6.20
N ASN A 204 37.91 30.38 5.79
CA ASN A 204 37.10 30.85 4.66
C ASN A 204 37.77 30.69 3.28
N ASP A 205 38.78 29.82 3.15
CA ASP A 205 39.34 29.46 1.84
C ASP A 205 38.33 28.67 1.05
N THR A 206 38.11 29.02 -0.22
CA THR A 206 37.21 28.31 -1.11
C THR A 206 37.84 27.01 -1.62
N LEU A 207 37.23 25.87 -1.33
CA LEU A 207 37.68 24.54 -1.72
C LEU A 207 36.94 23.96 -2.91
N ALA A 208 35.68 24.30 -3.04
CA ALA A 208 34.85 23.88 -4.16
C ALA A 208 33.75 24.89 -4.45
N ARG A 209 33.25 24.88 -5.69
CA ARG A 209 32.06 25.62 -6.13
C ARG A 209 30.96 24.64 -6.46
N PHE A 210 29.73 25.00 -6.17
CA PHE A 210 28.58 24.16 -6.47
C PHE A 210 27.37 24.95 -6.95
N LYS A 211 26.50 24.29 -7.69
CA LYS A 211 25.19 24.81 -8.11
C LYS A 211 24.20 23.66 -8.23
N THR A 212 22.93 23.94 -8.03
CA THR A 212 21.86 23.00 -8.32
C THR A 212 21.82 22.69 -9.82
N LEU A 213 21.55 21.43 -10.15
CA LEU A 213 21.32 20.99 -11.53
C LEU A 213 19.82 20.95 -11.83
N LYS A 214 19.05 20.24 -11.00
CA LYS A 214 17.61 20.08 -11.16
C LYS A 214 16.94 19.80 -9.82
N PHE A 215 15.72 20.31 -9.61
CA PHE A 215 14.90 20.05 -8.41
C PHE A 215 15.63 20.28 -7.09
N GLY A 216 16.43 21.35 -7.02
CA GLY A 216 17.20 21.65 -5.81
C GLY A 216 18.34 20.67 -5.52
N ILE A 217 18.70 19.80 -6.46
CA ILE A 217 19.72 18.76 -6.27
C ILE A 217 20.93 19.07 -7.15
N GLY A 218 22.13 18.80 -6.63
CA GLY A 218 23.40 18.92 -7.35
C GLY A 218 24.50 18.14 -6.67
N GLN A 219 25.72 18.28 -7.18
CA GLN A 219 26.90 17.62 -6.62
C GLN A 219 28.14 18.52 -6.74
N PHE A 220 29.14 18.25 -5.91
CA PHE A 220 30.49 18.80 -5.99
C PHE A 220 31.51 17.78 -5.46
N SER A 221 32.78 18.03 -5.69
CA SER A 221 33.85 17.19 -5.13
C SER A 221 34.89 18.07 -4.44
N PHE A 222 35.40 17.59 -3.30
CA PHE A 222 36.54 18.21 -2.62
C PHE A 222 37.26 17.17 -1.77
N MET A 223 38.45 17.52 -1.30
CA MET A 223 39.25 16.69 -0.43
C MET A 223 39.27 17.31 0.96
N PRO A 224 38.65 16.66 1.97
CA PRO A 224 38.76 17.13 3.36
C PRO A 224 40.18 16.97 3.90
N LEU A 225 40.70 17.99 4.57
CA LEU A 225 41.98 17.96 5.25
C LEU A 225 41.77 17.78 6.75
N ALA A 226 42.80 17.28 7.44
CA ALA A 226 42.78 17.04 8.88
C ALA A 226 42.48 18.33 9.67
N ASN A 227 41.68 18.18 10.75
CA ASN A 227 41.36 19.25 11.69
C ASN A 227 40.66 20.49 11.08
N ASN A 228 39.86 20.30 10.06
CA ASN A 228 39.03 21.34 9.45
C ASN A 228 37.56 21.00 9.54
N ASP A 229 36.73 21.99 9.85
CA ASP A 229 35.31 21.98 9.64
C ASP A 229 34.99 22.71 8.33
N TYR A 230 33.90 22.28 7.69
CA TYR A 230 33.52 22.78 6.38
C TYR A 230 32.09 23.31 6.41
N LYS A 231 31.86 24.46 5.77
CA LYS A 231 30.52 25.02 5.58
C LYS A 231 30.29 25.39 4.13
N ALA A 232 29.06 25.26 3.71
CA ALA A 232 28.58 25.80 2.47
C ALA A 232 28.06 27.22 2.69
N ILE A 233 28.43 28.12 1.80
CA ILE A 233 27.87 29.48 1.70
C ILE A 233 27.22 29.55 0.32
N ALA A 234 25.88 29.52 0.28
CA ALA A 234 25.12 29.54 -0.94
C ALA A 234 24.25 30.79 -1.05
N ARG A 235 23.87 31.12 -2.27
CA ARG A 235 22.96 32.24 -2.59
C ARG A 235 21.81 31.68 -3.42
N SER A 236 20.57 32.01 -3.05
CA SER A 236 19.40 31.74 -3.85
C SER A 236 19.27 32.69 -5.04
N ALA A 237 18.41 32.35 -6.01
CA ALA A 237 18.07 33.22 -7.13
C ALA A 237 17.48 34.58 -6.67
N GLN A 238 16.86 34.62 -5.49
CA GLN A 238 16.32 35.83 -4.85
C GLN A 238 17.36 36.62 -4.06
N GLY A 239 18.61 36.15 -4.00
CA GLY A 239 19.73 36.83 -3.31
C GLY A 239 19.90 36.47 -1.83
N GLU A 240 19.08 35.56 -1.28
CA GLU A 240 19.20 35.12 0.11
C GLU A 240 20.48 34.30 0.32
N ILE A 241 21.20 34.59 1.44
CA ILE A 241 22.41 33.88 1.81
C ILE A 241 22.02 32.71 2.74
N ILE A 242 22.51 31.53 2.39
CA ILE A 242 22.24 30.26 3.07
C ILE A 242 23.58 29.70 3.54
N ILE A 243 23.74 29.52 4.85
CA ILE A 243 24.94 28.93 5.45
C ILE A 243 24.57 27.61 6.12
N GLN A 244 25.25 26.53 5.74
CA GLN A 244 25.01 25.19 6.28
C GLN A 244 26.35 24.46 6.50
N GLN A 245 26.49 23.83 7.67
CA GLN A 245 27.64 22.97 7.96
C GLN A 245 27.58 21.69 7.17
N LEU A 246 28.71 21.21 6.67
CA LEU A 246 28.86 19.88 6.08
C LEU A 246 28.97 18.82 7.20
N PRO A 247 28.73 17.53 6.89
CA PRO A 247 29.07 16.43 7.79
C PRO A 247 30.57 16.46 8.15
N ALA A 248 30.89 16.17 9.41
CA ALA A 248 32.29 16.10 9.85
C ALA A 248 33.04 15.00 9.11
N ALA A 249 34.29 15.28 8.69
CA ALA A 249 35.15 14.28 8.08
C ALA A 249 35.70 13.33 9.14
N LYS A 250 35.70 12.05 8.85
CA LYS A 250 36.31 10.99 9.66
C LYS A 250 37.82 10.95 9.41
N LYS A 251 38.63 10.77 10.46
CA LYS A 251 40.09 10.64 10.33
C LYS A 251 40.48 9.47 9.45
N THR A 252 39.77 8.34 9.59
CA THR A 252 40.00 7.11 8.83
C THR A 252 38.66 6.53 8.37
N GLY A 253 38.67 5.86 7.22
CA GLY A 253 37.42 5.25 6.69
C GLY A 253 37.55 4.85 5.25
N TYR A 254 36.38 4.83 4.58
CA TYR A 254 36.22 4.40 3.21
C TYR A 254 35.39 5.42 2.44
N VAL A 255 35.78 5.65 1.20
CA VAL A 255 35.02 6.45 0.22
C VAL A 255 34.80 5.61 -1.01
N LEU A 256 33.56 5.43 -1.40
CA LEU A 256 33.18 4.74 -2.63
C LEU A 256 32.97 5.77 -3.73
N ASN A 257 33.55 5.52 -4.91
CA ASN A 257 33.32 6.33 -6.09
C ASN A 257 32.80 5.44 -7.23
N LEU A 258 31.66 5.78 -7.78
CA LEU A 258 31.03 5.10 -8.90
C LEU A 258 31.22 5.91 -10.18
N LYS A 259 31.74 5.24 -11.23
CA LYS A 259 31.79 5.77 -12.59
C LYS A 259 31.00 4.87 -13.53
N ASP A 260 30.05 5.47 -14.22
CA ASP A 260 29.23 4.81 -15.24
C ASP A 260 29.90 4.97 -16.61
N GLU A 261 30.55 3.91 -17.11
CA GLU A 261 31.31 3.92 -18.35
C GLU A 261 30.80 2.85 -19.31
N ASN A 262 30.13 3.29 -20.39
CA ASN A 262 29.64 2.39 -21.46
C ASN A 262 28.92 1.14 -20.95
N ALA A 263 29.50 -0.06 -21.12
CA ALA A 263 28.94 -1.35 -20.72
C ALA A 263 29.21 -1.73 -19.25
N ASN A 264 30.06 -0.96 -18.53
CA ASN A 264 30.55 -1.30 -17.21
C ASN A 264 30.26 -0.19 -16.18
N LEU A 265 30.17 -0.60 -14.93
CA LEU A 265 30.29 0.27 -13.77
C LEU A 265 31.69 0.04 -13.17
N ASN A 266 32.51 1.07 -13.13
CA ASN A 266 33.77 1.07 -12.43
C ASN A 266 33.57 1.63 -11.03
N ILE A 267 33.85 0.81 -10.00
CA ILE A 267 33.66 1.14 -8.59
C ILE A 267 35.02 1.16 -7.92
N ASP A 268 35.46 2.34 -7.50
CA ASP A 268 36.68 2.52 -6.75
C ASP A 268 36.34 2.72 -5.27
N VAL A 269 36.90 1.92 -4.40
CA VAL A 269 36.80 2.09 -2.94
C VAL A 269 38.14 2.53 -2.41
N PHE A 270 38.20 3.78 -1.98
CA PHE A 270 39.38 4.39 -1.37
C PHE A 270 39.39 4.19 0.13
N SER A 271 40.57 4.02 0.72
CA SER A 271 40.73 3.89 2.16
C SER A 271 42.12 4.36 2.60
N ASN A 272 42.19 5.06 3.75
CA ASN A 272 43.44 5.46 4.42
C ASN A 272 43.79 4.53 5.62
N LEU A 273 43.21 3.33 5.69
CA LEU A 273 43.44 2.32 6.74
C LEU A 273 44.57 1.33 6.40
N GLY A 274 45.31 1.55 5.29
CA GLY A 274 46.32 0.62 4.83
C GLY A 274 45.78 -0.53 3.97
N ASN A 275 46.69 -1.46 3.65
CA ASN A 275 46.38 -2.59 2.77
C ASN A 275 45.45 -3.59 3.48
N GLN A 276 44.31 -3.90 2.87
CA GLN A 276 43.31 -4.81 3.41
C GLN A 276 42.44 -5.39 2.30
N LYS A 277 41.78 -6.51 2.59
CA LYS A 277 40.78 -7.09 1.68
C LYS A 277 39.45 -6.34 1.85
N LEU A 278 38.81 -6.09 0.72
CA LEU A 278 37.45 -5.54 0.63
C LEU A 278 36.59 -6.49 -0.20
N TYR A 279 35.31 -6.50 0.08
CA TYR A 279 34.32 -7.28 -0.67
C TYR A 279 33.27 -6.32 -1.21
N LEU A 280 32.95 -6.42 -2.50
CA LEU A 280 31.84 -5.68 -3.11
C LEU A 280 30.71 -6.65 -3.40
N VAL A 281 29.54 -6.34 -2.91
CA VAL A 281 28.28 -7.08 -3.20
C VAL A 281 27.32 -6.14 -3.89
N ALA A 282 26.81 -6.53 -5.06
CA ALA A 282 25.72 -5.86 -5.74
C ALA A 282 24.45 -6.71 -5.62
N HIS A 283 23.33 -6.11 -5.16
CA HIS A 283 22.05 -6.78 -5.02
C HIS A 283 20.88 -5.83 -5.33
N ASN A 284 19.75 -6.40 -5.69
CA ASN A 284 18.52 -5.63 -5.98
C ASN A 284 17.45 -5.76 -4.87
N GLY A 285 17.84 -6.17 -3.67
CA GLY A 285 16.92 -6.46 -2.56
C GLY A 285 16.34 -7.87 -2.59
N ILE A 286 16.36 -8.56 -3.77
CA ILE A 286 15.80 -9.91 -3.95
C ILE A 286 16.91 -10.95 -4.11
N LYS A 287 17.97 -10.62 -4.83
CA LYS A 287 19.11 -11.51 -5.07
C LYS A 287 20.42 -10.75 -5.22
N THR A 288 21.51 -11.42 -4.90
CA THR A 288 22.86 -10.99 -5.26
C THR A 288 23.05 -11.16 -6.76
N VAL A 289 23.46 -10.09 -7.44
CA VAL A 289 23.72 -10.09 -8.90
C VAL A 289 25.20 -10.06 -9.22
N PHE A 290 26.03 -9.62 -8.26
CA PHE A 290 27.48 -9.62 -8.38
C PHE A 290 28.11 -9.68 -6.99
N ALA A 291 29.22 -10.39 -6.83
CA ALA A 291 30.05 -10.37 -5.64
C ALA A 291 31.50 -10.62 -6.01
N SER A 292 32.43 -9.84 -5.47
CA SER A 292 33.84 -9.93 -5.75
C SER A 292 34.71 -9.51 -4.57
N THR A 293 35.92 -10.03 -4.52
CA THR A 293 36.97 -9.65 -3.57
C THR A 293 37.97 -8.75 -4.25
N GLY A 294 38.39 -7.67 -3.60
CA GLY A 294 39.43 -6.77 -4.01
C GLY A 294 40.44 -6.52 -2.88
N GLU A 295 41.62 -6.05 -3.19
CA GLU A 295 42.62 -5.66 -2.20
C GLU A 295 42.94 -4.17 -2.33
N VAL A 296 42.99 -3.48 -1.19
CA VAL A 296 43.41 -2.08 -1.13
C VAL A 296 44.92 -2.07 -1.36
N SER A 297 45.35 -1.49 -2.48
CA SER A 297 46.75 -1.26 -2.81
C SER A 297 46.92 0.20 -3.22
N GLY A 298 47.89 0.89 -2.63
CA GLY A 298 48.04 2.34 -2.86
C GLY A 298 46.83 3.16 -2.42
N GLY A 299 46.11 2.69 -1.41
CA GLY A 299 44.93 3.38 -0.87
C GLY A 299 43.62 3.15 -1.64
N LYS A 300 43.58 2.23 -2.63
CA LYS A 300 42.40 1.98 -3.49
C LYS A 300 42.21 0.51 -3.80
N ALA A 301 40.98 0.05 -3.81
CA ALA A 301 40.53 -1.18 -4.42
C ALA A 301 39.53 -0.89 -5.55
N SER A 302 39.69 -1.53 -6.70
CA SER A 302 38.84 -1.31 -7.89
C SER A 302 38.06 -2.55 -8.26
N PHE A 303 36.79 -2.35 -8.63
CA PHE A 303 35.87 -3.40 -9.06
C PHE A 303 35.21 -2.99 -10.38
N VAL A 304 34.93 -3.95 -11.23
CA VAL A 304 34.23 -3.75 -12.50
C VAL A 304 32.97 -4.62 -12.52
N VAL A 305 31.83 -4.01 -12.68
CA VAL A 305 30.52 -4.69 -12.74
C VAL A 305 29.92 -4.46 -14.12
N LYS A 306 29.63 -5.55 -14.85
CA LYS A 306 28.99 -5.46 -16.17
C LYS A 306 27.52 -5.04 -15.96
N LYS A 307 27.06 -3.98 -16.65
CA LYS A 307 25.66 -3.51 -16.57
C LYS A 307 24.65 -4.58 -16.99
N ASP A 308 25.01 -5.46 -17.92
CA ASP A 308 24.11 -6.53 -18.38
C ASP A 308 23.84 -7.57 -17.29
N SER A 309 24.72 -7.73 -16.31
CA SER A 309 24.50 -8.61 -15.16
C SER A 309 23.53 -8.02 -14.14
N LEU A 310 23.25 -6.71 -14.19
CA LEU A 310 22.36 -6.04 -13.28
C LEU A 310 20.90 -6.21 -13.70
N ALA A 311 20.05 -6.37 -12.71
CA ALA A 311 18.60 -6.32 -12.92
C ALA A 311 18.15 -4.88 -13.27
N ASP A 312 17.03 -4.77 -13.97
CA ASP A 312 16.38 -3.47 -14.19
C ASP A 312 15.92 -2.86 -12.84
N GLY A 313 15.93 -1.52 -12.75
CA GLY A 313 15.62 -0.79 -11.53
C GLY A 313 16.86 -0.53 -10.65
N ILE A 314 16.67 -0.41 -9.35
CA ILE A 314 17.72 -0.04 -8.39
C ILE A 314 18.57 -1.24 -8.00
N THR A 315 19.89 -1.06 -8.09
CA THR A 315 20.92 -1.96 -7.55
C THR A 315 21.66 -1.26 -6.41
N TYR A 316 21.83 -1.95 -5.30
CA TYR A 316 22.63 -1.54 -4.15
C TYR A 316 24.04 -2.09 -4.31
N LEU A 317 25.07 -1.23 -4.31
CA LEU A 317 26.48 -1.56 -4.37
C LEU A 317 27.07 -1.33 -2.98
N THR A 318 27.27 -2.41 -2.21
CA THR A 318 27.76 -2.33 -0.82
C THR A 318 29.17 -2.89 -0.72
N ALA A 319 30.09 -2.09 -0.20
CA ALA A 319 31.45 -2.50 0.14
C ALA A 319 31.51 -2.96 1.61
N PHE A 320 32.20 -4.08 1.82
CA PHE A 320 32.43 -4.67 3.15
C PHE A 320 33.94 -4.73 3.42
N ASN A 321 34.32 -4.52 4.67
CA ASN A 321 35.70 -4.70 5.13
C ASN A 321 36.03 -6.18 5.38
N ASN A 322 37.25 -6.44 5.81
CA ASN A 322 37.75 -7.80 6.12
C ASN A 322 37.02 -8.47 7.30
N GLU A 323 36.30 -7.71 8.11
CA GLU A 323 35.44 -8.22 9.21
C GLU A 323 34.01 -8.52 8.75
N GLY A 324 33.68 -8.29 7.48
CA GLY A 324 32.33 -8.45 6.95
C GLY A 324 31.37 -7.31 7.31
N LYS A 325 31.86 -6.16 7.80
CA LYS A 325 31.06 -4.99 8.11
C LYS A 325 30.82 -4.15 6.86
N ALA A 326 29.59 -3.77 6.58
CA ALA A 326 29.27 -2.81 5.53
C ALA A 326 29.86 -1.43 5.84
N VAL A 327 30.71 -0.91 4.96
CA VAL A 327 31.50 0.31 5.18
C VAL A 327 31.19 1.44 4.22
N ALA A 328 30.69 1.16 3.04
CA ALA A 328 30.21 2.15 2.08
C ALA A 328 29.15 1.56 1.17
N GLU A 329 28.20 2.38 0.76
CA GLU A 329 27.12 1.95 -0.12
C GLU A 329 26.75 3.02 -1.13
N ARG A 330 26.35 2.58 -2.33
CA ARG A 330 25.95 3.43 -3.44
C ARG A 330 24.82 2.77 -4.22
N LEU A 331 23.82 3.56 -4.59
CA LEU A 331 22.77 3.14 -5.50
C LEU A 331 23.16 3.35 -6.95
N TYR A 332 22.73 2.43 -7.79
CA TYR A 332 22.75 2.56 -9.25
C TYR A 332 21.37 2.21 -9.81
N PHE A 333 20.92 2.95 -10.81
CA PHE A 333 19.66 2.67 -11.49
C PHE A 333 19.88 2.28 -12.92
N LYS A 334 19.46 1.05 -13.27
CA LYS A 334 19.43 0.58 -14.64
C LYS A 334 18.04 0.77 -15.22
N LYS A 335 17.92 1.64 -16.24
CA LYS A 335 16.64 1.78 -16.97
C LYS A 335 16.28 0.44 -17.61
N SER A 336 15.01 0.04 -17.47
CA SER A 336 14.50 -1.16 -18.14
C SER A 336 14.49 -0.95 -19.65
N ALA A 337 15.03 -1.91 -20.39
CA ALA A 337 14.85 -1.98 -21.83
C ALA A 337 13.45 -2.46 -22.21
N LYS A 338 12.74 -3.13 -21.27
CA LYS A 338 11.38 -3.60 -21.49
C LYS A 338 10.40 -2.45 -21.23
N LYS A 339 9.59 -2.13 -22.21
CA LYS A 339 8.62 -1.05 -22.15
C LYS A 339 7.26 -1.52 -22.66
N LEU A 340 6.21 -1.25 -21.88
CA LEU A 340 4.84 -1.33 -22.37
C LEU A 340 4.52 0.01 -23.07
N THR A 341 4.49 0.00 -24.37
CA THR A 341 4.08 1.15 -25.15
C THR A 341 2.56 1.17 -25.26
N ILE A 342 1.94 2.15 -24.64
CA ILE A 342 0.51 2.43 -24.75
C ILE A 342 0.35 3.59 -25.74
N ASN A 343 -0.33 3.34 -26.84
CA ASN A 343 -0.72 4.41 -27.78
C ASN A 343 -2.22 4.67 -27.60
N ALA A 344 -2.55 5.84 -27.05
CA ALA A 344 -3.91 6.29 -26.84
C ALA A 344 -4.18 7.53 -27.71
N VAL A 345 -5.15 7.44 -28.60
CA VAL A 345 -5.45 8.51 -29.57
C VAL A 345 -6.94 8.74 -29.65
N SER A 346 -7.35 10.02 -29.47
CA SER A 346 -8.72 10.46 -29.73
C SER A 346 -8.98 10.57 -31.24
N ASP A 347 -10.20 10.30 -31.66
CA ASP A 347 -10.62 10.35 -33.07
C ASP A 347 -10.59 11.77 -33.66
N SER A 348 -10.55 12.79 -32.81
CA SER A 348 -10.33 14.19 -33.22
C SER A 348 -9.45 14.92 -32.19
N LYS A 349 -8.90 16.05 -32.60
CA LYS A 349 -8.21 17.02 -31.72
C LYS A 349 -9.10 18.17 -31.25
N LEU A 350 -10.26 18.35 -31.89
CA LEU A 350 -11.19 19.44 -31.60
C LEU A 350 -12.63 18.91 -31.59
N TYR A 351 -13.36 19.17 -30.52
CA TYR A 351 -14.75 18.75 -30.34
C TYR A 351 -15.65 19.95 -30.01
N ASN A 352 -16.93 19.78 -30.27
CA ASN A 352 -17.97 20.66 -29.76
C ASN A 352 -18.42 20.19 -28.35
N ASN A 353 -19.21 21.04 -27.68
CA ASN A 353 -19.89 20.66 -26.44
C ASN A 353 -20.80 19.44 -26.65
N ARG A 354 -20.85 18.53 -25.70
CA ARG A 354 -21.73 17.34 -25.73
C ARG A 354 -21.53 16.45 -26.94
N GLN A 355 -20.33 16.43 -27.47
CA GLN A 355 -19.95 15.58 -28.60
C GLN A 355 -19.29 14.32 -28.10
N GLU A 356 -19.55 13.21 -28.76
CA GLU A 356 -18.90 11.94 -28.47
C GLU A 356 -17.42 11.99 -28.85
N VAL A 357 -16.60 11.49 -27.93
CA VAL A 357 -15.15 11.29 -28.08
C VAL A 357 -14.87 9.81 -28.09
N ASN A 358 -14.22 9.31 -29.12
CA ASN A 358 -13.75 7.92 -29.19
C ASN A 358 -12.23 7.90 -29.03
N VAL A 359 -11.75 7.17 -28.06
CA VAL A 359 -10.31 6.96 -27.82
C VAL A 359 -9.96 5.53 -28.18
N ASN A 360 -9.08 5.39 -29.17
CA ASN A 360 -8.53 4.10 -29.55
C ASN A 360 -7.23 3.86 -28.80
N LEU A 361 -7.11 2.68 -28.21
CA LEU A 361 -5.91 2.23 -27.49
C LEU A 361 -5.26 1.10 -28.28
N SER A 362 -3.93 1.12 -28.33
CA SER A 362 -3.14 0.00 -28.80
C SER A 362 -1.94 -0.20 -27.90
N LEU A 363 -1.73 -1.44 -27.51
CA LEU A 363 -0.69 -1.89 -26.61
C LEU A 363 0.34 -2.69 -27.39
N ASN A 364 1.61 -2.32 -27.26
CA ASN A 364 2.72 -3.07 -27.82
C ASN A 364 3.79 -3.22 -26.75
N ASP A 365 4.31 -4.44 -26.58
CA ASP A 365 5.60 -4.64 -25.97
C ASP A 365 6.61 -4.98 -27.05
N GLU A 366 7.89 -4.68 -26.83
CA GLU A 366 8.96 -4.85 -27.85
C GLU A 366 9.14 -6.30 -28.33
N LYS A 367 8.55 -7.28 -27.63
CA LYS A 367 8.67 -8.71 -27.96
C LYS A 367 7.33 -9.38 -28.31
N ASN A 368 6.24 -8.63 -28.43
CA ASN A 368 4.87 -9.16 -28.63
C ASN A 368 4.43 -10.23 -27.60
N LEU A 369 5.09 -10.27 -26.41
CA LEU A 369 4.85 -11.31 -25.41
C LEU A 369 3.66 -11.03 -24.51
N SER A 370 3.16 -9.79 -24.47
CA SER A 370 2.04 -9.42 -23.61
C SER A 370 1.19 -8.32 -24.25
N LYS A 371 0.24 -8.75 -25.03
CA LYS A 371 -0.79 -7.83 -25.56
C LYS A 371 -1.89 -7.55 -24.54
N LEU A 372 -1.88 -8.25 -23.39
CA LEU A 372 -2.82 -8.09 -22.31
C LEU A 372 -2.16 -7.34 -21.16
N ALA A 373 -2.76 -6.24 -20.76
CA ALA A 373 -2.38 -5.48 -19.59
C ALA A 373 -3.65 -5.03 -18.85
N ASP A 374 -3.53 -4.92 -17.55
CA ASP A 374 -4.54 -4.25 -16.73
C ASP A 374 -4.37 -2.74 -16.89
N VAL A 375 -5.33 -2.08 -17.53
CA VAL A 375 -5.24 -0.68 -17.97
C VAL A 375 -6.35 0.14 -17.33
N SER A 376 -6.02 1.36 -16.91
CA SER A 376 -6.96 2.38 -16.44
C SER A 376 -6.82 3.67 -17.23
N ILE A 377 -7.87 4.46 -17.25
CA ILE A 377 -7.92 5.76 -17.95
C ILE A 377 -8.66 6.80 -17.12
N SER A 378 -8.10 8.01 -17.09
CA SER A 378 -8.71 9.23 -16.58
C SER A 378 -8.73 10.29 -17.67
N VAL A 379 -9.83 11.02 -17.84
CA VAL A 379 -9.92 12.17 -18.76
C VAL A 379 -10.50 13.35 -18.02
N HIS A 380 -9.72 14.42 -17.89
CA HIS A 380 -10.14 15.61 -17.15
C HIS A 380 -9.71 16.91 -17.83
N LYS A 381 -10.40 18.00 -17.47
CA LYS A 381 -10.09 19.34 -17.95
C LYS A 381 -8.79 19.85 -17.34
N VAL A 382 -7.91 20.41 -18.16
CA VAL A 382 -6.67 21.05 -17.70
C VAL A 382 -6.94 22.49 -17.30
N ASP A 383 -6.48 22.89 -16.13
CA ASP A 383 -6.51 24.26 -15.66
C ASP A 383 -5.25 24.62 -14.83
N SER A 384 -5.19 25.84 -14.29
CA SER A 384 -4.02 26.30 -13.51
C SER A 384 -3.88 25.64 -12.14
N LEU A 385 -4.86 24.87 -11.68
CA LEU A 385 -4.86 24.15 -10.42
C LEU A 385 -4.22 22.77 -10.56
N ASP A 386 -4.13 22.26 -11.80
CA ASP A 386 -3.57 20.94 -12.04
C ASP A 386 -2.10 20.88 -11.63
N VAL A 387 -1.79 19.87 -10.86
CA VAL A 387 -0.43 19.62 -10.41
C VAL A 387 0.25 18.77 -11.48
N LYS A 388 1.19 19.37 -12.18
CA LYS A 388 2.06 18.64 -13.09
C LYS A 388 3.12 17.94 -12.26
N ASN A 389 3.39 16.63 -12.54
CA ASN A 389 4.59 15.94 -12.05
C ASN A 389 4.42 15.00 -10.84
N TYR A 390 3.27 14.39 -10.64
CA TYR A 390 3.15 13.25 -9.71
C TYR A 390 3.74 11.97 -10.31
N PRO A 391 4.14 10.99 -9.46
CA PRO A 391 4.60 9.70 -9.95
C PRO A 391 3.49 9.02 -10.77
N ASP A 392 3.81 8.65 -11.98
CA ASP A 392 3.06 7.67 -12.75
C ASP A 392 3.49 6.25 -12.35
N ILE A 393 2.79 5.23 -12.87
CA ILE A 393 3.07 3.84 -12.54
C ILE A 393 4.51 3.42 -12.94
N GLU A 394 5.05 3.92 -14.05
CA GLU A 394 6.39 3.60 -14.53
C GLU A 394 7.45 4.17 -13.59
N SER A 395 7.39 5.47 -13.34
CA SER A 395 8.35 6.17 -12.47
C SER A 395 8.26 5.71 -11.01
N TYR A 396 7.07 5.33 -10.54
CA TYR A 396 6.90 4.79 -9.20
C TYR A 396 7.49 3.38 -9.07
N LEU A 397 7.06 2.45 -9.91
CA LEU A 397 7.43 1.04 -9.75
C LEU A 397 8.93 0.80 -9.96
N TRP A 398 9.55 1.52 -10.90
CA TRP A 398 10.97 1.36 -11.18
C TRP A 398 11.88 2.19 -10.28
N LEU A 399 11.46 3.40 -9.86
CA LEU A 399 12.36 4.35 -9.19
C LEU A 399 11.88 4.74 -7.79
N SER A 400 10.79 5.50 -7.68
CA SER A 400 10.43 6.17 -6.43
C SER A 400 10.06 5.20 -5.30
N SER A 401 9.46 4.03 -5.61
CA SER A 401 9.11 3.01 -4.61
C SER A 401 10.32 2.40 -3.88
N ASN A 402 11.51 2.60 -4.40
CA ASN A 402 12.76 2.10 -3.84
C ASN A 402 13.67 3.21 -3.27
N LEU A 403 13.18 4.45 -3.23
CA LEU A 403 13.90 5.59 -2.67
C LEU A 403 13.17 6.12 -1.42
N LYS A 404 13.92 6.72 -0.50
CA LYS A 404 13.35 7.33 0.71
C LYS A 404 12.99 8.78 0.45
N GLY A 405 11.79 9.17 0.89
CA GLY A 405 11.27 10.52 0.75
C GLY A 405 10.69 10.81 -0.63
N GLU A 406 10.16 12.01 -0.80
CA GLU A 406 9.53 12.44 -2.04
C GLU A 406 10.56 12.68 -3.14
N VAL A 407 10.29 12.14 -4.33
CA VAL A 407 11.04 12.43 -5.56
C VAL A 407 10.24 13.45 -6.36
N GLU A 408 10.78 14.67 -6.50
CA GLU A 408 10.13 15.69 -7.30
C GLU A 408 10.20 15.34 -8.78
N SER A 409 9.04 15.40 -9.47
CA SER A 409 8.91 15.12 -10.92
C SER A 409 9.57 13.81 -11.39
N PRO A 410 9.20 12.65 -10.83
CA PRO A 410 9.93 11.40 -11.10
C PRO A 410 9.88 10.96 -12.56
N GLY A 411 8.85 11.33 -13.31
CA GLY A 411 8.75 11.10 -14.76
C GLY A 411 9.90 11.73 -15.57
N TYR A 412 10.46 12.85 -15.08
CA TYR A 412 11.60 13.52 -15.72
C TYR A 412 12.79 12.59 -15.95
N TYR A 413 13.06 11.70 -15.01
CA TYR A 413 14.19 10.75 -15.07
C TYR A 413 14.01 9.65 -16.14
N PHE A 414 12.81 9.53 -16.73
CA PHE A 414 12.48 8.56 -17.77
C PHE A 414 12.44 9.18 -19.18
N GLU A 415 12.52 10.53 -19.30
CA GLU A 415 12.59 11.21 -20.58
C GLU A 415 13.83 10.79 -21.37
N GLN A 416 13.67 10.44 -22.65
CA GLN A 416 14.74 9.85 -23.47
C GLN A 416 15.69 10.87 -24.10
N ASN A 417 15.24 12.10 -24.33
CA ASN A 417 15.95 13.09 -25.16
C ASN A 417 16.53 14.26 -24.36
N ASN A 418 16.64 14.16 -23.05
CA ASN A 418 17.13 15.24 -22.21
C ASN A 418 18.60 15.00 -21.81
N LEU A 419 19.52 15.83 -22.32
CA LEU A 419 20.97 15.68 -22.12
C LEU A 419 21.43 15.75 -20.65
N GLY A 420 20.62 16.25 -19.73
CA GLY A 420 20.94 16.34 -18.31
C GLY A 420 20.35 15.23 -17.44
N THR A 421 19.55 14.33 -18.02
CA THR A 421 18.77 13.35 -17.22
C THR A 421 19.63 12.35 -16.49
N SER A 422 20.72 11.88 -17.10
CA SER A 422 21.63 10.88 -16.46
C SER A 422 22.35 11.47 -15.26
N GLU A 423 22.87 12.71 -15.36
CA GLU A 423 23.52 13.39 -14.25
C GLU A 423 22.52 13.72 -13.15
N ALA A 424 21.31 14.20 -13.51
CA ALA A 424 20.25 14.47 -12.56
C ALA A 424 19.81 13.20 -11.81
N LEU A 425 19.75 12.06 -12.50
CA LEU A 425 19.44 10.76 -11.89
C LEU A 425 20.56 10.32 -10.92
N ASP A 426 21.83 10.46 -11.31
CA ASP A 426 22.97 10.17 -10.43
C ASP A 426 22.94 11.03 -9.16
N ASN A 427 22.64 12.33 -9.30
CA ASN A 427 22.46 13.26 -8.19
C ASN A 427 21.30 12.86 -7.27
N LEU A 428 20.17 12.42 -7.84
CA LEU A 428 19.04 11.88 -7.08
C LEU A 428 19.47 10.67 -6.24
N LEU A 429 20.17 9.71 -6.84
CA LEU A 429 20.63 8.49 -6.17
C LEU A 429 21.71 8.74 -5.10
N LEU A 430 22.44 9.85 -5.19
CA LEU A 430 23.31 10.31 -4.12
C LEU A 430 22.52 10.83 -2.91
N THR A 431 21.40 11.49 -3.14
CA THR A 431 20.67 12.24 -2.09
C THR A 431 19.52 11.48 -1.47
N GLN A 432 19.02 10.41 -2.09
CA GLN A 432 17.84 9.66 -1.63
C GLN A 432 18.09 8.15 -1.48
N GLY A 433 19.28 7.78 -1.01
CA GLY A 433 19.60 6.39 -0.71
C GLY A 433 18.76 5.84 0.45
N TRP A 434 18.10 4.69 0.23
CA TRP A 434 17.37 3.98 1.28
C TRP A 434 17.49 2.48 1.07
N ARG A 435 17.51 1.75 2.19
CA ARG A 435 17.48 0.28 2.21
C ARG A 435 16.25 -0.19 2.96
N ARG A 436 15.64 -1.26 2.47
CA ARG A 436 14.53 -1.94 3.14
C ARG A 436 14.99 -2.77 4.36
N PHE A 437 16.30 -2.87 4.60
CA PHE A 437 16.89 -3.58 5.72
C PHE A 437 18.21 -2.93 6.19
N ASN A 438 18.63 -3.30 7.40
CA ASN A 438 19.93 -2.92 7.94
C ASN A 438 20.92 -4.09 7.83
N TRP A 439 22.11 -3.88 7.27
CA TRP A 439 23.14 -4.92 7.17
C TRP A 439 23.52 -5.52 8.51
N ALA A 440 23.54 -4.74 9.59
CA ALA A 440 23.81 -5.26 10.93
C ALA A 440 22.75 -6.29 11.37
N ASP A 441 21.49 -6.09 11.02
CA ASP A 441 20.41 -7.06 11.31
C ASP A 441 20.51 -8.31 10.44
N VAL A 442 20.85 -8.16 9.16
CA VAL A 442 21.06 -9.27 8.21
C VAL A 442 22.22 -10.17 8.66
N LEU A 443 23.36 -9.54 9.00
CA LEU A 443 24.58 -10.27 9.37
C LEU A 443 24.51 -10.88 10.79
N SER A 444 23.70 -10.31 11.68
CA SER A 444 23.54 -10.84 13.06
C SER A 444 22.84 -12.20 13.12
N GLY A 445 22.29 -12.69 12.01
CA GLY A 445 21.56 -13.97 11.96
C GLY A 445 20.33 -14.00 12.89
N LYS A 446 19.76 -12.84 13.21
CA LYS A 446 18.53 -12.76 14.00
C LYS A 446 17.48 -13.73 13.44
N LYS A 447 16.76 -14.41 14.34
CA LYS A 447 15.65 -15.30 13.99
C LYS A 447 14.69 -14.59 13.05
N ALA A 448 14.05 -15.36 12.17
CA ALA A 448 12.99 -14.86 11.31
C ALA A 448 12.02 -13.99 12.13
N PRO A 449 11.63 -12.80 11.61
CA PRO A 449 10.69 -11.96 12.32
C PRO A 449 9.37 -12.71 12.54
N VAL A 450 8.79 -12.57 13.71
CA VAL A 450 7.43 -13.04 13.95
C VAL A 450 6.49 -12.04 13.28
N PHE A 451 5.78 -12.48 12.26
CA PHE A 451 4.82 -11.65 11.56
C PHE A 451 3.52 -11.56 12.37
N LYS A 452 3.17 -10.34 12.76
CA LYS A 452 1.96 -10.06 13.54
C LYS A 452 0.71 -9.98 12.65
N PHE A 453 0.87 -9.48 11.43
CA PHE A 453 -0.22 -9.22 10.51
C PHE A 453 -0.21 -10.26 9.39
N LEU A 454 -1.25 -11.07 9.31
CA LEU A 454 -1.39 -12.11 8.28
C LEU A 454 -1.86 -11.48 6.96
N PRO A 455 -1.50 -12.05 5.79
CA PRO A 455 -2.08 -11.63 4.54
C PRO A 455 -3.57 -12.00 4.50
N GLU A 456 -4.41 -11.11 4.01
CA GLU A 456 -5.86 -11.30 3.89
C GLU A 456 -6.19 -12.10 2.63
N TYR A 457 -5.88 -13.38 2.61
CA TYR A 457 -5.95 -14.24 1.42
C TYR A 457 -7.37 -14.69 1.05
N ASN A 458 -8.34 -14.64 1.96
CA ASN A 458 -9.74 -14.98 1.72
C ASN A 458 -10.66 -13.75 1.61
N GLY A 459 -10.26 -12.64 2.19
CA GLY A 459 -11.03 -11.42 2.34
C GLY A 459 -10.61 -10.69 3.60
N HIS A 460 -11.40 -9.73 4.02
CA HIS A 460 -11.06 -8.89 5.16
C HIS A 460 -10.94 -9.70 6.47
N ILE A 461 -9.91 -9.40 7.25
CA ILE A 461 -9.70 -9.97 8.58
C ILE A 461 -10.27 -9.01 9.63
N VAL A 462 -11.34 -9.43 10.31
CA VAL A 462 -11.80 -8.78 11.53
C VAL A 462 -11.05 -9.39 12.71
N SER A 463 -10.41 -8.58 13.52
CA SER A 463 -9.69 -9.05 14.71
C SER A 463 -10.16 -8.33 15.96
N GLY A 464 -10.04 -9.01 17.08
CA GLY A 464 -10.46 -8.50 18.37
C GLY A 464 -9.64 -9.07 19.51
N LYS A 465 -10.01 -8.70 20.71
CA LYS A 465 -9.40 -9.22 21.93
C LYS A 465 -10.47 -9.62 22.93
N ILE A 466 -10.26 -10.75 23.60
CA ILE A 466 -11.10 -11.20 24.71
C ILE A 466 -10.30 -11.15 26.01
N VAL A 467 -10.88 -10.55 27.03
CA VAL A 467 -10.28 -10.37 28.36
C VAL A 467 -11.28 -10.68 29.47
N ASP A 468 -10.78 -10.98 30.66
CA ASP A 468 -11.60 -11.05 31.86
C ASP A 468 -11.96 -9.65 32.39
N LYS A 469 -12.75 -9.58 33.45
CA LYS A 469 -13.15 -8.31 34.10
C LYS A 469 -11.96 -7.52 34.67
N ALA A 470 -10.82 -8.17 34.91
CA ALA A 470 -9.61 -7.52 35.40
C ALA A 470 -8.71 -7.03 34.23
N GLY A 471 -9.10 -7.30 32.97
CA GLY A 471 -8.33 -6.92 31.77
C GLY A 471 -7.26 -7.93 31.37
N ASN A 472 -7.19 -9.09 32.01
CA ASN A 472 -6.23 -10.14 31.64
C ASN A 472 -6.70 -10.88 30.38
N ALA A 473 -5.78 -11.27 29.53
CA ALA A 473 -6.06 -12.05 28.34
C ALA A 473 -6.63 -13.43 28.67
N ILE A 474 -7.71 -13.82 28.00
CA ILE A 474 -8.28 -15.16 28.10
C ILE A 474 -7.76 -15.99 26.91
N ASN A 475 -7.08 -17.10 27.23
CA ASN A 475 -6.52 -18.01 26.23
C ASN A 475 -7.47 -19.19 25.95
N ASN A 476 -7.42 -19.71 24.73
CA ASN A 476 -8.17 -20.89 24.28
C ASN A 476 -9.69 -20.77 24.52
N HIS A 477 -10.24 -19.58 24.31
CA HIS A 477 -11.66 -19.30 24.46
C HIS A 477 -12.33 -19.08 23.11
N LEU A 478 -13.47 -19.74 22.89
CA LEU A 478 -14.20 -19.69 21.64
C LEU A 478 -15.08 -18.45 21.57
N VAL A 479 -14.87 -17.62 20.55
CA VAL A 479 -15.67 -16.43 20.26
C VAL A 479 -16.32 -16.59 18.90
N TYR A 480 -17.59 -16.22 18.83
CA TYR A 480 -18.39 -16.23 17.61
C TYR A 480 -18.57 -14.80 17.10
N MET A 481 -18.46 -14.63 15.79
CA MET A 481 -18.81 -13.41 15.08
C MET A 481 -19.90 -13.73 14.05
N SER A 482 -20.97 -12.99 14.05
CA SER A 482 -22.05 -13.11 13.08
C SER A 482 -22.41 -11.76 12.49
N VAL A 483 -22.95 -11.79 11.27
CA VAL A 483 -23.47 -10.62 10.56
C VAL A 483 -24.94 -10.90 10.27
N PRO A 484 -25.87 -10.34 11.06
CA PRO A 484 -27.30 -10.55 10.83
C PRO A 484 -27.71 -10.11 9.43
N GLY A 485 -28.55 -10.92 8.76
CA GLY A 485 -29.02 -10.54 7.44
C GLY A 485 -29.53 -11.73 6.61
N LYS A 486 -29.97 -11.44 5.37
CA LYS A 486 -30.45 -12.45 4.42
C LYS A 486 -29.36 -13.48 4.08
N ARG A 487 -28.11 -13.04 3.98
CA ARG A 487 -26.95 -13.90 3.85
C ARG A 487 -26.43 -14.28 5.21
N ILE A 488 -26.55 -15.53 5.59
CA ILE A 488 -26.07 -16.03 6.87
C ILE A 488 -24.55 -16.05 6.88
N GLN A 489 -23.93 -15.16 7.64
CA GLN A 489 -22.50 -15.06 7.86
C GLN A 489 -22.18 -15.32 9.33
N PHE A 490 -21.48 -16.42 9.57
CA PHE A 490 -21.13 -16.89 10.91
C PHE A 490 -19.68 -17.34 10.90
N TYR A 491 -18.92 -16.95 11.92
CA TYR A 491 -17.49 -17.23 12.04
C TYR A 491 -17.18 -17.60 13.48
N GLY A 492 -16.26 -18.56 13.67
CA GLY A 492 -15.71 -18.90 14.98
C GLY A 492 -14.22 -18.62 15.02
N SER A 493 -13.72 -18.18 16.17
CA SER A 493 -12.30 -17.99 16.44
C SER A 493 -11.97 -18.39 17.88
N THR A 494 -10.88 -19.13 18.07
CA THR A 494 -10.34 -19.41 19.40
C THR A 494 -9.24 -18.40 19.72
N SER A 495 -9.30 -17.80 20.91
CA SER A 495 -8.31 -16.83 21.35
C SER A 495 -6.94 -17.47 21.59
N ASP A 496 -5.88 -16.73 21.24
CA ASP A 496 -4.51 -17.10 21.55
C ASP A 496 -4.10 -16.71 23.00
N SER A 497 -2.85 -16.98 23.37
CA SER A 497 -2.28 -16.64 24.68
C SER A 497 -2.29 -15.15 25.02
N THR A 498 -2.51 -14.27 24.04
CA THR A 498 -2.64 -12.81 24.21
C THR A 498 -4.09 -12.35 24.25
N GLY A 499 -5.04 -13.29 24.15
CA GLY A 499 -6.48 -13.06 24.08
C GLY A 499 -6.93 -12.60 22.69
N GLN A 500 -6.09 -12.66 21.65
CA GLN A 500 -6.45 -12.22 20.31
C GLN A 500 -7.34 -13.25 19.63
N VAL A 501 -8.40 -12.76 18.97
CA VAL A 501 -9.31 -13.53 18.11
C VAL A 501 -9.26 -12.96 16.70
N VAL A 502 -9.38 -13.83 15.68
CA VAL A 502 -9.23 -13.49 14.27
C VAL A 502 -10.32 -14.17 13.45
N PHE A 503 -11.11 -13.38 12.72
CA PHE A 503 -12.19 -13.85 11.85
C PHE A 503 -11.83 -13.55 10.39
N ASN A 504 -11.63 -14.59 9.59
CA ASN A 504 -11.38 -14.48 8.17
C ASN A 504 -12.72 -14.38 7.43
N THR A 505 -13.13 -13.17 7.09
CA THR A 505 -14.41 -12.96 6.42
C THR A 505 -14.28 -13.16 4.90
N LYS A 506 -15.36 -13.63 4.27
CA LYS A 506 -15.46 -13.79 2.81
C LYS A 506 -16.56 -12.88 2.28
N ASP A 507 -16.25 -12.12 1.22
CA ASP A 507 -17.22 -11.23 0.56
C ASP A 507 -17.97 -10.31 1.54
N PHE A 508 -17.22 -9.68 2.44
CA PHE A 508 -17.74 -8.79 3.47
C PHE A 508 -17.67 -7.35 2.98
N TYR A 509 -18.75 -6.86 2.38
CA TYR A 509 -18.84 -5.54 1.74
C TYR A 509 -19.84 -4.63 2.44
N GLY A 510 -19.55 -3.33 2.41
CA GLY A 510 -20.43 -2.26 2.90
C GLY A 510 -20.50 -2.20 4.42
N GLN A 511 -21.42 -1.36 4.89
CA GLN A 511 -21.72 -1.20 6.32
C GLN A 511 -22.64 -2.35 6.76
N ASN A 512 -22.27 -3.02 7.85
CA ASN A 512 -23.01 -4.13 8.42
C ASN A 512 -23.02 -4.00 9.94
N GLU A 513 -24.08 -4.46 10.57
CA GLU A 513 -24.08 -4.76 11.98
C GLU A 513 -23.34 -6.07 12.22
N VAL A 514 -22.44 -6.11 13.18
CA VAL A 514 -21.66 -7.30 13.57
C VAL A 514 -21.93 -7.61 15.03
N VAL A 515 -22.26 -8.87 15.30
CA VAL A 515 -22.51 -9.38 16.65
C VAL A 515 -21.37 -10.32 17.04
N LEU A 516 -20.68 -10.01 18.13
CA LEU A 516 -19.63 -10.86 18.72
C LEU A 516 -20.07 -11.32 20.09
N GLN A 517 -19.92 -12.62 20.32
CA GLN A 517 -20.28 -13.20 21.63
C GLN A 517 -19.52 -14.51 21.88
N THR A 518 -19.43 -14.90 23.13
CA THR A 518 -19.09 -16.25 23.56
C THR A 518 -20.35 -17.09 23.68
N ASN A 519 -20.24 -18.37 24.08
CA ASN A 519 -21.41 -19.11 24.56
C ASN A 519 -21.77 -18.57 25.94
N THR A 520 -22.78 -17.72 25.98
CA THR A 520 -23.19 -16.95 27.17
C THR A 520 -23.81 -17.82 28.28
N GLU A 521 -24.20 -19.07 28.01
CA GLU A 521 -24.63 -20.06 29.02
C GLU A 521 -23.42 -20.69 29.76
N LEU A 522 -22.24 -20.73 29.09
CA LEU A 522 -21.01 -21.28 29.67
C LEU A 522 -20.09 -20.19 30.23
N ASP A 523 -20.11 -19.00 29.64
CA ASP A 523 -19.26 -17.87 30.03
C ASP A 523 -20.06 -16.59 30.18
N SER A 524 -20.08 -16.05 31.39
CA SER A 524 -20.78 -14.80 31.72
C SER A 524 -19.85 -13.65 32.09
N THR A 525 -18.55 -13.79 31.94
CA THR A 525 -17.57 -12.87 32.54
C THR A 525 -16.61 -12.24 31.57
N SER A 526 -16.44 -12.78 30.37
CA SER A 526 -15.52 -12.25 29.37
C SER A 526 -16.02 -10.98 28.69
N LEU A 527 -15.07 -10.10 28.35
CA LEU A 527 -15.28 -8.86 27.62
C LEU A 527 -14.57 -8.97 26.26
N ILE A 528 -15.29 -8.63 25.19
CA ILE A 528 -14.78 -8.66 23.82
C ILE A 528 -14.61 -7.23 23.30
N SER A 529 -13.51 -6.95 22.66
CA SER A 529 -13.26 -5.68 21.94
C SER A 529 -12.78 -5.95 20.52
N ILE A 530 -13.09 -5.05 19.58
CA ILE A 530 -12.63 -5.11 18.18
C ILE A 530 -11.45 -4.17 18.01
N ASN A 531 -10.42 -4.65 17.30
CA ASN A 531 -9.24 -3.86 16.97
C ASN A 531 -9.52 -2.94 15.78
N ASN A 532 -8.92 -1.75 15.80
CA ASN A 532 -8.87 -0.90 14.62
C ASN A 532 -8.12 -1.63 13.48
N PRO A 533 -8.75 -1.85 12.31
CA PRO A 533 -8.08 -2.53 11.20
C PRO A 533 -7.02 -1.66 10.51
N PHE A 534 -7.06 -0.33 10.68
CA PHE A 534 -6.11 0.59 10.08
C PHE A 534 -4.81 0.70 10.89
N PHE A 535 -3.72 1.06 10.21
CA PHE A 535 -2.40 1.10 10.84
C PHE A 535 -2.09 2.47 11.44
N GLU A 536 -1.86 2.52 12.75
CA GLU A 536 -1.68 3.75 13.52
C GLU A 536 -0.23 4.25 13.59
N LYS A 537 0.69 3.64 12.81
CA LYS A 537 2.04 4.17 12.64
C LYS A 537 2.16 4.86 11.28
N TYR A 538 2.96 5.93 11.24
CA TYR A 538 3.07 6.80 10.08
C TYR A 538 4.52 6.94 9.65
N SER A 539 4.75 7.20 8.36
CA SER A 539 6.05 7.55 7.83
C SER A 539 6.47 8.95 8.29
N ALA A 540 7.75 9.23 8.20
CA ALA A 540 8.28 10.58 8.48
C ALA A 540 8.03 11.57 7.32
N ASN A 541 7.46 11.14 6.20
CA ASN A 541 7.20 11.99 5.04
C ASN A 541 6.19 13.09 5.40
N LYS A 542 6.57 14.34 5.11
CA LYS A 542 5.71 15.53 5.27
C LYS A 542 5.54 16.19 3.93
N TYR A 543 4.30 16.46 3.56
CA TYR A 543 3.94 17.18 2.34
C TYR A 543 3.53 18.60 2.72
N LEU A 544 4.30 19.58 2.28
CA LEU A 544 4.06 20.98 2.64
C LEU A 544 2.97 21.58 1.73
N SER A 545 2.15 22.43 2.33
CA SER A 545 1.06 23.10 1.61
C SER A 545 1.59 24.37 0.96
N GLY A 546 1.64 24.39 -0.36
CA GLY A 546 1.86 25.64 -1.11
C GLY A 546 0.58 26.51 -1.13
N ASN A 547 0.73 27.83 -0.94
CA ASN A 547 -0.37 28.77 -1.05
C ASN A 547 -0.92 28.84 -2.49
N LEU A 548 -2.24 29.03 -2.62
CA LEU A 548 -2.85 29.32 -3.90
C LEU A 548 -2.34 30.67 -4.44
N LYS A 549 -1.98 30.69 -5.73
CA LYS A 549 -1.61 31.92 -6.41
C LYS A 549 -2.86 32.68 -6.84
N THR A 550 -2.78 34.00 -6.87
CA THR A 550 -3.89 34.86 -7.34
C THR A 550 -4.38 34.47 -8.74
N SER A 551 -3.46 34.05 -9.63
CA SER A 551 -3.80 33.56 -10.97
C SER A 551 -4.66 32.30 -11.01
N GLN A 552 -4.74 31.54 -9.92
CA GLN A 552 -5.50 30.29 -9.80
C GLN A 552 -6.94 30.51 -9.29
N LEU A 553 -7.26 31.68 -8.77
CA LEU A 553 -8.56 31.95 -8.13
C LEU A 553 -9.74 31.85 -9.09
N ASN A 554 -9.54 32.24 -10.37
CA ASN A 554 -10.59 32.14 -11.38
C ASN A 554 -10.93 30.64 -11.67
N ASP A 555 -9.92 29.81 -11.88
CA ASP A 555 -10.13 28.38 -12.12
C ASP A 555 -10.72 27.69 -10.90
N LEU A 556 -10.33 28.12 -9.69
CA LEU A 556 -10.92 27.64 -8.44
C LEU A 556 -12.43 27.95 -8.38
N SER A 557 -12.83 29.18 -8.71
CA SER A 557 -14.24 29.58 -8.75
C SER A 557 -15.02 28.77 -9.78
N MET A 558 -14.44 28.54 -10.96
CA MET A 558 -15.07 27.76 -12.02
C MET A 558 -15.17 26.28 -11.67
N ARG A 559 -14.19 25.66 -10.98
CA ARG A 559 -14.30 24.27 -10.45
C ARG A 559 -15.37 24.19 -9.37
N ASN A 560 -15.42 25.16 -8.45
CA ASN A 560 -16.44 25.20 -7.41
C ASN A 560 -17.88 25.25 -7.99
N LEU A 561 -18.12 26.13 -8.97
CA LEU A 561 -19.39 26.15 -9.68
C LEU A 561 -19.70 24.80 -10.34
N SER A 562 -18.71 24.19 -10.97
CA SER A 562 -18.86 22.89 -11.63
C SER A 562 -19.24 21.78 -10.67
N MET A 563 -18.56 21.69 -9.53
CA MET A 563 -18.85 20.73 -8.46
C MET A 563 -20.27 20.90 -7.93
N GLN A 564 -20.70 22.15 -7.67
CA GLN A 564 -22.07 22.44 -7.19
C GLN A 564 -23.13 22.03 -8.21
N VAL A 565 -22.94 22.40 -9.49
CA VAL A 565 -23.84 22.02 -10.58
C VAL A 565 -23.94 20.50 -10.73
N GLN A 566 -22.80 19.80 -10.70
CA GLN A 566 -22.77 18.34 -10.80
C GLN A 566 -23.49 17.68 -9.61
N ASN A 567 -23.30 18.16 -8.40
CA ASN A 567 -23.95 17.61 -7.20
C ASN A 567 -25.47 17.83 -7.22
N VAL A 568 -25.93 18.99 -7.72
CA VAL A 568 -27.37 19.32 -7.83
C VAL A 568 -28.05 18.45 -8.90
N TYR A 569 -27.48 18.39 -10.11
CA TYR A 569 -28.15 17.74 -11.24
C TYR A 569 -27.82 16.26 -11.42
N SER A 570 -26.70 15.80 -10.90
CA SER A 570 -26.24 14.39 -11.04
C SER A 570 -26.05 13.68 -9.70
N GLY A 571 -26.39 14.31 -8.56
CA GLY A 571 -26.10 13.75 -7.22
C GLY A 571 -26.67 12.35 -6.98
N ALA A 572 -27.86 12.04 -7.50
CA ALA A 572 -28.43 10.69 -7.40
C ALA A 572 -27.63 9.64 -8.22
N LYS A 573 -27.14 10.02 -9.40
CA LYS A 573 -26.32 9.16 -10.26
C LYS A 573 -24.93 8.94 -9.67
N LEU A 574 -24.38 9.94 -8.98
CA LEU A 574 -23.11 9.85 -8.27
C LEU A 574 -23.17 8.92 -7.04
N LYS A 575 -24.35 8.51 -6.59
CA LYS A 575 -24.57 7.61 -5.44
C LYS A 575 -24.89 6.17 -5.87
N GLN A 576 -24.67 5.80 -7.12
CA GLN A 576 -24.90 4.45 -7.62
C GLN A 576 -23.67 3.58 -7.36
N PHE A 577 -23.92 2.32 -7.00
CA PHE A 577 -22.89 1.33 -6.71
C PHE A 577 -23.22 0.03 -7.43
N TYR A 578 -22.17 -0.63 -7.93
CA TYR A 578 -22.31 -1.98 -8.45
C TYR A 578 -22.65 -2.95 -7.33
N LYS A 579 -23.60 -3.84 -7.61
CA LYS A 579 -23.86 -4.96 -6.71
C LYS A 579 -22.69 -5.94 -6.84
N PRO A 580 -22.01 -6.28 -5.73
CA PRO A 580 -20.95 -7.25 -5.81
C PRO A 580 -21.54 -8.63 -6.16
N ASN A 581 -20.85 -9.35 -7.04
CA ASN A 581 -21.18 -10.75 -7.31
C ASN A 581 -20.63 -11.59 -6.15
N ILE A 582 -21.50 -11.93 -5.20
CA ILE A 582 -21.16 -12.68 -3.98
C ILE A 582 -21.95 -13.98 -3.93
N ASP A 583 -21.35 -15.00 -3.36
CA ASP A 583 -22.02 -16.23 -3.02
C ASP A 583 -22.99 -15.97 -1.86
N SER A 584 -24.29 -16.15 -2.12
CA SER A 584 -25.35 -15.95 -1.12
C SER A 584 -25.66 -17.21 -0.31
N SER A 585 -24.98 -18.33 -0.59
CA SER A 585 -25.18 -19.59 0.14
C SER A 585 -24.82 -19.40 1.63
N ALA A 586 -25.60 -20.02 2.51
CA ALA A 586 -25.24 -20.12 3.91
C ALA A 586 -23.93 -20.91 4.09
N PHE A 587 -23.19 -20.67 5.17
CA PHE A 587 -21.92 -21.36 5.45
C PHE A 587 -22.07 -22.89 5.55
N TYR A 588 -23.28 -23.38 5.92
CA TYR A 588 -23.62 -24.80 6.01
C TYR A 588 -24.09 -25.40 4.69
N LEU A 589 -24.02 -24.65 3.58
CA LEU A 589 -24.40 -25.08 2.21
C LEU A 589 -25.86 -25.54 2.11
N ASN A 590 -26.09 -26.81 1.79
CA ASN A 590 -27.40 -27.36 1.59
C ASN A 590 -27.99 -27.97 2.87
N PRO A 591 -29.11 -27.44 3.40
CA PRO A 591 -29.78 -28.06 4.54
C PRO A 591 -30.41 -29.38 4.16
N TYR A 592 -30.53 -30.29 5.12
CA TYR A 592 -31.28 -31.54 4.94
C TYR A 592 -32.75 -31.24 4.58
N LYS A 593 -33.35 -30.27 5.28
CA LYS A 593 -34.73 -29.86 5.06
C LYS A 593 -34.91 -28.38 5.27
N THR A 594 -35.64 -27.73 4.38
CA THR A 594 -36.11 -26.35 4.55
C THR A 594 -37.60 -26.34 4.75
N TYR A 595 -38.07 -25.76 5.85
CA TYR A 595 -39.48 -25.53 6.16
C TYR A 595 -39.78 -24.05 5.93
N LYS A 596 -40.56 -23.75 4.88
CA LYS A 596 -41.13 -22.42 4.71
C LYS A 596 -42.39 -22.36 5.55
N LEU A 597 -42.43 -21.51 6.57
CA LEU A 597 -43.54 -21.52 7.52
C LEU A 597 -44.86 -21.06 6.90
N SER A 598 -44.84 -20.38 5.75
CA SER A 598 -46.05 -20.07 4.97
C SER A 598 -46.76 -21.32 4.36
N ASP A 599 -46.01 -22.41 4.20
CA ASP A 599 -46.54 -23.63 3.56
C ASP A 599 -47.29 -24.55 4.53
N TYR A 600 -47.34 -24.17 5.81
CA TYR A 600 -47.88 -24.94 6.91
C TYR A 600 -48.93 -24.14 7.69
N THR A 601 -49.69 -24.81 8.57
CA THR A 601 -50.57 -24.17 9.51
C THR A 601 -49.79 -23.22 10.38
N ARG A 602 -50.20 -21.99 10.48
CA ARG A 602 -49.52 -20.95 11.28
C ARG A 602 -49.89 -21.11 12.75
N PHE A 603 -48.98 -21.71 13.50
CA PHE A 603 -49.11 -21.75 14.96
C PHE A 603 -48.62 -20.43 15.60
N THR A 604 -49.09 -20.20 16.81
CA THR A 604 -48.79 -18.96 17.57
C THR A 604 -47.57 -19.12 18.47
N THR A 605 -47.10 -20.36 18.68
CA THR A 605 -45.94 -20.63 19.49
C THR A 605 -44.88 -21.42 18.72
N MET A 606 -43.61 -21.15 18.97
CA MET A 606 -42.50 -21.85 18.32
C MET A 606 -42.43 -23.32 18.80
N GLU A 607 -42.87 -23.61 20.04
CA GLU A 607 -42.93 -24.98 20.52
C GLU A 607 -43.91 -25.83 19.70
N GLU A 608 -45.09 -25.31 19.34
CA GLU A 608 -46.05 -26.02 18.47
C GLU A 608 -45.45 -26.21 17.07
N VAL A 609 -44.82 -25.19 16.47
CA VAL A 609 -44.15 -25.29 15.18
C VAL A 609 -43.14 -26.41 15.15
N LEU A 610 -42.27 -26.51 16.13
CA LEU A 610 -41.23 -27.51 16.22
C LEU A 610 -41.79 -28.92 16.46
N ARG A 611 -42.83 -29.06 17.33
CA ARG A 611 -43.41 -30.38 17.66
C ARG A 611 -44.29 -30.93 16.58
N GLU A 612 -45.04 -30.08 15.89
CA GLU A 612 -46.09 -30.58 14.99
C GLU A 612 -45.58 -30.91 13.57
N TYR A 613 -44.62 -30.15 13.05
CA TYR A 613 -44.17 -30.44 11.69
C TYR A 613 -42.65 -30.42 11.42
N VAL A 614 -41.86 -30.12 12.43
CA VAL A 614 -40.40 -30.26 12.26
C VAL A 614 -39.93 -31.62 12.83
N ALA A 615 -40.25 -32.67 12.11
CA ALA A 615 -40.08 -34.05 12.59
C ALA A 615 -38.64 -34.44 12.97
N GLN A 616 -37.60 -33.65 12.52
CA GLN A 616 -36.20 -33.91 12.85
C GLN A 616 -35.76 -33.28 14.15
N VAL A 617 -36.56 -32.46 14.81
CA VAL A 617 -36.21 -31.74 16.03
C VAL A 617 -37.08 -32.21 17.18
N PHE A 618 -36.43 -32.78 18.18
CA PHE A 618 -37.10 -33.12 19.44
C PHE A 618 -36.94 -31.98 20.43
N VAL A 619 -38.09 -31.52 20.97
CA VAL A 619 -38.14 -30.50 22.01
C VAL A 619 -38.51 -31.16 23.33
N TYR A 620 -37.63 -31.03 24.32
CA TYR A 620 -37.86 -31.60 25.65
C TYR A 620 -37.49 -30.60 26.76
N LYS A 621 -37.88 -30.87 27.97
CA LYS A 621 -37.48 -30.08 29.13
C LYS A 621 -36.61 -30.89 30.08
N LYS A 622 -35.47 -30.34 30.45
CA LYS A 622 -34.58 -30.84 31.51
C LYS A 622 -34.35 -29.70 32.51
N GLN A 623 -34.56 -29.95 33.79
CA GLN A 623 -34.42 -28.95 34.85
C GLN A 623 -35.24 -27.64 34.60
N LYS A 624 -36.44 -27.79 34.07
CA LYS A 624 -37.38 -26.69 33.73
C LYS A 624 -36.93 -25.80 32.54
N ARG A 625 -35.84 -26.13 31.82
CA ARG A 625 -35.34 -25.44 30.64
C ARG A 625 -35.63 -26.26 29.41
N PHE A 626 -35.91 -25.61 28.30
CA PHE A 626 -36.03 -26.25 27.01
C PHE A 626 -34.67 -26.66 26.47
N HIS A 627 -34.64 -27.81 25.83
CA HIS A 627 -33.54 -28.38 25.11
C HIS A 627 -34.00 -28.92 23.76
N PHE A 628 -33.09 -28.93 22.77
CA PHE A 628 -33.37 -29.48 21.46
C PHE A 628 -32.43 -30.62 21.17
N HIS A 629 -32.93 -31.63 20.46
CA HIS A 629 -32.12 -32.69 19.88
C HIS A 629 -32.51 -32.88 18.42
N ILE A 630 -31.50 -32.94 17.52
CA ILE A 630 -31.72 -33.19 16.10
C ILE A 630 -31.46 -34.66 15.82
N LEU A 631 -32.43 -35.35 15.18
CA LEU A 631 -32.25 -36.71 14.72
C LEU A 631 -31.16 -36.80 13.65
N GLY A 632 -30.03 -37.38 14.02
CA GLY A 632 -28.88 -37.59 13.14
C GLY A 632 -29.16 -38.63 12.03
N GLU A 633 -28.35 -38.64 10.99
CA GLU A 633 -28.43 -39.68 9.92
C GLU A 633 -27.91 -41.02 10.41
N GLU A 634 -26.98 -41.05 11.36
CA GLU A 634 -26.25 -42.23 11.84
C GLU A 634 -26.36 -42.46 13.36
N ALA A 635 -27.34 -41.93 14.06
CA ALA A 635 -27.52 -42.09 15.49
C ALA A 635 -26.26 -41.73 16.35
N ILE A 636 -25.36 -40.86 15.83
CA ILE A 636 -24.06 -40.54 16.45
C ILE A 636 -24.07 -39.17 17.14
N LEU A 637 -25.16 -38.41 17.03
CA LEU A 637 -25.28 -37.11 17.67
C LEU A 637 -25.45 -37.28 19.17
N ASP A 638 -24.74 -36.44 19.93
CA ASP A 638 -24.84 -36.45 21.40
C ASP A 638 -26.19 -35.86 21.82
N GLU A 639 -27.04 -36.69 22.43
CA GLU A 639 -28.39 -36.30 22.84
C GLU A 639 -28.40 -35.32 24.01
N GLU A 640 -27.28 -35.13 24.70
CA GLU A 640 -27.18 -34.24 25.86
C GLU A 640 -26.73 -32.82 25.48
N VAL A 641 -26.32 -32.60 24.22
CA VAL A 641 -25.83 -31.30 23.71
C VAL A 641 -26.85 -30.67 22.77
N ASP A 642 -27.26 -29.44 23.07
CA ASP A 642 -28.11 -28.66 22.17
C ASP A 642 -27.39 -28.38 20.82
N PRO A 643 -28.10 -28.42 19.67
CA PRO A 643 -27.55 -28.05 18.37
C PRO A 643 -27.21 -26.57 18.31
N LEU A 644 -26.43 -26.16 17.30
CA LEU A 644 -26.22 -24.75 17.00
C LEU A 644 -27.55 -24.15 16.48
N VAL A 645 -28.15 -23.29 17.25
CA VAL A 645 -29.36 -22.57 16.84
C VAL A 645 -29.00 -21.16 16.38
N LEU A 646 -29.42 -20.81 15.17
CA LEU A 646 -29.18 -19.52 14.56
C LEU A 646 -30.51 -18.80 14.30
N LEU A 647 -30.56 -17.50 14.58
CA LEU A 647 -31.63 -16.60 14.14
C LEU A 647 -31.01 -15.50 13.28
N ASP A 648 -31.34 -15.46 11.98
CA ASP A 648 -30.70 -14.60 10.98
C ASP A 648 -29.16 -14.65 10.99
N GLY A 649 -28.58 -15.82 11.38
CA GLY A 649 -27.15 -16.04 11.50
C GLY A 649 -26.54 -15.75 12.86
N VAL A 650 -27.28 -15.17 13.80
CA VAL A 650 -26.84 -14.93 15.19
C VAL A 650 -27.07 -16.22 16.02
N PRO A 651 -26.06 -16.74 16.71
CA PRO A 651 -26.21 -17.92 17.56
C PRO A 651 -26.97 -17.59 18.86
N TYR A 652 -27.93 -18.42 19.16
CA TYR A 652 -28.69 -18.42 20.42
C TYR A 652 -28.38 -19.69 21.21
N PHE A 653 -27.83 -19.54 22.40
CA PHE A 653 -27.42 -20.64 23.28
C PHE A 653 -28.48 -21.00 24.33
N ASN A 654 -29.44 -20.11 24.55
CA ASN A 654 -30.54 -20.33 25.48
C ASN A 654 -31.80 -20.75 24.72
N MET A 655 -32.19 -22.02 24.84
CA MET A 655 -33.32 -22.59 24.10
C MET A 655 -34.68 -22.03 24.56
N ASP A 656 -34.79 -21.51 25.80
CA ASP A 656 -35.99 -20.83 26.24
C ASP A 656 -36.24 -19.53 25.44
N LYS A 657 -35.14 -18.79 25.07
CA LYS A 657 -35.25 -17.63 24.18
C LYS A 657 -35.65 -18.04 22.76
N VAL A 658 -35.19 -19.19 22.29
CA VAL A 658 -35.57 -19.71 20.95
C VAL A 658 -37.05 -20.06 20.90
N ILE A 659 -37.58 -20.71 21.93
CA ILE A 659 -39.03 -21.01 22.05
C ILE A 659 -39.87 -19.74 22.10
N ALA A 660 -39.34 -18.65 22.65
CA ALA A 660 -40.03 -17.38 22.75
C ALA A 660 -40.10 -16.60 21.41
N ILE A 661 -39.40 -17.05 20.36
CA ILE A 661 -39.44 -16.43 19.01
C ILE A 661 -40.89 -16.52 18.50
N ASP A 662 -41.42 -15.38 18.05
CA ASP A 662 -42.72 -15.33 17.39
C ASP A 662 -42.65 -16.01 16.00
N PRO A 663 -43.28 -17.19 15.80
CA PRO A 663 -43.22 -17.89 14.55
C PRO A 663 -43.89 -17.14 13.40
N LEU A 664 -44.76 -16.18 13.68
CA LEU A 664 -45.39 -15.36 12.64
C LEU A 664 -44.40 -14.39 11.97
N LYS A 665 -43.24 -14.12 12.59
CA LYS A 665 -42.15 -13.29 12.04
C LYS A 665 -41.11 -14.12 11.30
N VAL A 666 -41.12 -15.43 11.44
CA VAL A 666 -40.15 -16.35 10.79
C VAL A 666 -40.66 -16.73 9.39
N GLU A 667 -39.81 -16.57 8.41
CA GLU A 667 -40.02 -16.98 7.01
C GLU A 667 -39.78 -18.47 6.80
N LYS A 668 -38.60 -18.92 7.24
CA LYS A 668 -38.18 -20.32 7.06
C LYS A 668 -37.33 -20.81 8.22
N LEU A 669 -37.29 -22.13 8.34
CA LEU A 669 -36.47 -22.91 9.22
C LEU A 669 -35.68 -23.93 8.38
N GLU A 670 -34.37 -24.01 8.58
CA GLU A 670 -33.50 -24.96 7.92
C GLU A 670 -32.85 -25.89 8.95
N VAL A 671 -32.81 -27.20 8.63
CA VAL A 671 -32.30 -28.24 9.54
C VAL A 671 -31.13 -28.97 8.90
N ILE A 672 -29.99 -29.00 9.59
CA ILE A 672 -28.81 -29.78 9.23
C ILE A 672 -28.67 -30.91 10.26
N ARG A 673 -28.71 -32.17 9.80
CA ARG A 673 -28.80 -33.38 10.64
C ARG A 673 -27.45 -33.99 10.99
N SER A 674 -26.38 -33.58 10.33
CA SER A 674 -25.02 -34.08 10.58
C SER A 674 -24.30 -33.22 11.61
N ARG A 675 -23.37 -33.84 12.36
CA ARG A 675 -22.38 -33.07 13.11
C ARG A 675 -21.62 -32.14 12.17
N TYR A 676 -21.57 -30.87 12.52
CA TYR A 676 -21.01 -29.84 11.65
C TYR A 676 -19.74 -29.26 12.25
N TYR A 677 -18.67 -29.23 11.43
CA TYR A 677 -17.39 -28.66 11.81
C TYR A 677 -17.12 -27.40 11.00
N TYR A 678 -16.92 -26.28 11.66
CA TYR A 678 -16.66 -25.00 11.01
C TYR A 678 -15.57 -24.21 11.74
N GLY A 679 -14.35 -24.20 11.18
CA GLY A 679 -13.19 -23.66 11.87
C GLY A 679 -12.96 -24.37 13.21
N PRO A 680 -12.84 -23.62 14.32
CA PRO A 680 -12.66 -24.20 15.64
C PRO A 680 -13.97 -24.69 16.30
N THR A 681 -15.12 -24.55 15.62
CA THR A 681 -16.43 -24.91 16.17
C THR A 681 -16.89 -26.27 15.70
N SER A 682 -17.60 -26.99 16.57
CA SER A 682 -18.39 -28.18 16.21
C SER A 682 -19.77 -28.08 16.83
N SER A 683 -20.79 -28.62 16.17
CA SER A 683 -22.16 -28.65 16.65
C SER A 683 -22.85 -29.97 16.32
N GLU A 684 -23.76 -30.40 17.17
CA GLU A 684 -24.59 -31.58 17.01
C GLU A 684 -25.80 -31.23 16.10
N GLY A 685 -25.52 -30.91 14.83
CA GLY A 685 -26.48 -30.36 13.89
C GLY A 685 -26.67 -28.85 14.02
N ILE A 686 -27.42 -28.26 13.05
CA ILE A 686 -27.74 -26.84 13.03
C ILE A 686 -29.24 -26.67 12.80
N LEU A 687 -29.84 -25.75 13.55
CA LEU A 687 -31.21 -25.28 13.37
C LEU A 687 -31.16 -23.78 13.07
N SER A 688 -31.48 -23.41 11.84
CA SER A 688 -31.33 -22.03 11.37
C SER A 688 -32.69 -21.43 11.03
N PHE A 689 -33.07 -20.37 11.76
CA PHE A 689 -34.27 -19.58 11.52
C PHE A 689 -33.90 -18.33 10.71
N SER A 690 -34.71 -18.03 9.70
CA SER A 690 -34.63 -16.76 8.97
C SER A 690 -35.92 -15.97 9.18
N THR A 691 -35.82 -14.75 9.62
CA THR A 691 -37.01 -13.87 9.75
C THR A 691 -37.34 -13.20 8.42
N MET A 692 -38.60 -12.74 8.27
CA MET A 692 -39.09 -12.09 7.04
C MET A 692 -38.29 -10.84 6.66
N LYS A 693 -37.80 -10.08 7.66
CA LYS A 693 -37.08 -8.83 7.47
C LYS A 693 -35.58 -8.97 7.69
N SER A 694 -35.12 -10.13 8.15
CA SER A 694 -33.73 -10.35 8.59
C SER A 694 -33.26 -9.35 9.66
N ASP A 695 -34.16 -9.05 10.62
CA ASP A 695 -33.99 -8.09 11.70
C ASP A 695 -34.17 -8.75 13.08
N LEU A 696 -33.87 -10.05 13.17
CA LEU A 696 -34.05 -10.91 14.35
C LEU A 696 -35.51 -11.00 14.82
N GLY A 697 -36.47 -10.51 14.04
CA GLY A 697 -37.90 -10.53 14.37
C GLY A 697 -38.28 -9.77 15.65
N GLY A 698 -37.42 -8.88 16.14
CA GLY A 698 -37.55 -8.17 17.41
C GLY A 698 -37.14 -9.02 18.62
N THR A 699 -36.43 -10.13 18.40
CA THR A 699 -35.81 -10.94 19.48
C THR A 699 -34.58 -10.24 20.01
N GLU A 700 -34.46 -10.10 21.31
CA GLU A 700 -33.29 -9.45 21.92
C GLU A 700 -32.03 -10.32 21.85
N ILE A 701 -30.94 -9.71 21.43
CA ILE A 701 -29.59 -10.29 21.54
C ILE A 701 -29.19 -10.35 23.03
N ASP A 702 -28.37 -11.29 23.41
CA ASP A 702 -27.83 -11.36 24.77
C ASP A 702 -27.10 -10.05 25.12
N PRO A 703 -27.42 -9.36 26.22
CA PRO A 703 -26.81 -8.06 26.56
C PRO A 703 -25.31 -8.12 26.80
N ARG A 704 -24.70 -9.32 26.89
CA ARG A 704 -23.26 -9.53 26.98
C ARG A 704 -22.59 -9.56 25.60
N ALA A 705 -23.36 -9.73 24.53
CA ALA A 705 -22.82 -9.66 23.18
C ALA A 705 -22.42 -8.23 22.82
N VAL A 706 -21.35 -8.10 22.06
CA VAL A 706 -20.90 -6.81 21.50
C VAL A 706 -21.56 -6.65 20.13
N VAL A 707 -22.38 -5.61 19.99
CA VAL A 707 -23.06 -5.25 18.75
C VAL A 707 -22.46 -3.95 18.25
N ILE A 708 -21.90 -3.94 17.04
CA ILE A 708 -21.25 -2.77 16.46
C ILE A 708 -21.59 -2.60 14.98
N ASP A 709 -21.66 -1.35 14.55
CA ASP A 709 -21.59 -1.01 13.13
C ASP A 709 -20.17 -1.18 12.62
N TYR A 710 -19.98 -2.03 11.64
CA TYR A 710 -18.68 -2.32 11.08
C TYR A 710 -18.68 -2.16 9.56
N GLU A 711 -17.76 -1.36 9.05
CA GLU A 711 -17.61 -1.19 7.60
C GLU A 711 -16.69 -2.28 7.06
N GLY A 712 -17.20 -3.12 6.17
CA GLY A 712 -16.47 -4.09 5.40
C GLY A 712 -15.64 -3.47 4.26
N MET A 713 -15.39 -4.23 3.21
CA MET A 713 -14.79 -3.70 1.99
C MET A 713 -15.78 -2.75 1.29
N GLN A 714 -15.25 -1.69 0.70
CA GLN A 714 -16.03 -0.69 0.00
C GLN A 714 -16.79 -1.32 -1.18
N LEU A 715 -18.07 -0.97 -1.33
CA LEU A 715 -18.81 -1.22 -2.56
C LEU A 715 -18.24 -0.34 -3.68
N GLN A 716 -18.04 -0.93 -4.84
CA GLN A 716 -17.52 -0.21 -5.99
C GLN A 716 -18.58 0.78 -6.51
N ARG A 717 -18.27 2.07 -6.45
CA ARG A 717 -19.13 3.13 -7.00
C ARG A 717 -19.09 3.12 -8.53
N GLU A 718 -20.22 3.36 -9.15
CA GLU A 718 -20.32 3.52 -10.59
C GLU A 718 -19.90 4.94 -11.00
N PHE A 719 -18.98 5.05 -11.95
CA PHE A 719 -18.65 6.37 -12.52
C PHE A 719 -19.74 6.80 -13.49
N TYR A 720 -20.39 7.92 -13.19
CA TYR A 720 -21.41 8.46 -14.07
C TYR A 720 -20.78 9.10 -15.32
N SER A 721 -20.95 8.44 -16.45
CA SER A 721 -20.66 8.99 -17.77
C SER A 721 -21.99 9.11 -18.55
N PRO A 722 -22.48 10.32 -18.87
CA PRO A 722 -23.75 10.47 -19.54
C PRO A 722 -23.71 9.85 -20.93
N THR A 723 -24.82 9.28 -21.34
CA THR A 723 -25.07 8.78 -22.71
C THR A 723 -25.56 9.89 -23.62
N GLY A 724 -25.63 9.63 -24.94
CA GLY A 724 -26.20 10.56 -25.89
C GLY A 724 -27.65 10.96 -25.56
N ASP A 725 -28.44 10.05 -25.00
CA ASP A 725 -29.82 10.32 -24.58
C ASP A 725 -29.90 11.23 -23.34
N ASP A 726 -29.01 11.05 -22.36
CA ASP A 726 -28.88 11.98 -21.21
C ASP A 726 -28.61 13.41 -21.65
N LEU A 727 -27.84 13.59 -22.71
CA LEU A 727 -27.38 14.88 -23.20
C LEU A 727 -28.36 15.58 -24.17
N LYS A 728 -29.44 14.91 -24.58
CA LYS A 728 -30.51 15.51 -25.41
C LYS A 728 -31.21 16.67 -24.69
N ASN A 729 -31.32 16.59 -23.37
CA ASN A 729 -31.91 17.70 -22.59
C ASN A 729 -30.91 18.85 -22.39
N LYS A 730 -30.89 19.82 -23.32
CA LYS A 730 -30.00 20.98 -23.27
C LYS A 730 -30.30 21.97 -22.13
N ARG A 731 -31.41 21.83 -21.42
CA ARG A 731 -31.77 22.68 -20.26
C ARG A 731 -30.99 22.31 -18.99
N ILE A 732 -30.49 21.08 -18.89
CA ILE A 732 -29.68 20.65 -17.77
C ILE A 732 -28.22 20.93 -18.11
N PRO A 733 -27.51 21.77 -17.31
CA PRO A 733 -26.11 22.07 -17.57
C PRO A 733 -25.23 20.86 -17.25
N ASP A 734 -24.25 20.59 -18.10
CA ASP A 734 -23.23 19.57 -17.87
C ASP A 734 -21.85 20.24 -17.66
N PHE A 735 -21.47 20.42 -16.39
CA PHE A 735 -20.23 21.10 -16.03
C PHE A 735 -19.17 20.15 -15.48
N ARG A 736 -19.20 18.87 -15.86
CA ARG A 736 -18.19 17.90 -15.46
C ARG A 736 -16.79 18.37 -15.86
N SER A 737 -15.87 18.35 -14.90
CA SER A 737 -14.43 18.56 -15.12
C SER A 737 -13.72 17.25 -15.45
N THR A 738 -14.06 16.14 -14.77
CA THR A 738 -13.68 14.78 -15.13
C THR A 738 -14.74 14.21 -16.06
N LEU A 739 -14.38 14.04 -17.34
CA LEU A 739 -15.28 13.53 -18.37
C LEU A 739 -15.45 12.02 -18.30
N TYR A 740 -14.35 11.32 -17.99
CA TYR A 740 -14.32 9.88 -17.99
C TYR A 740 -13.29 9.33 -16.97
N TRP A 741 -13.70 8.29 -16.28
CA TRP A 741 -12.83 7.47 -15.44
C TRP A 741 -13.23 6.01 -15.64
N SER A 742 -12.24 5.17 -15.94
CA SER A 742 -12.41 3.71 -15.88
C SER A 742 -11.18 3.10 -15.22
N PRO A 743 -11.37 2.37 -14.13
CA PRO A 743 -10.28 1.61 -13.52
C PRO A 743 -9.89 0.38 -14.36
N GLU A 744 -10.74 -0.04 -15.27
CA GLU A 744 -10.52 -1.19 -16.13
C GLU A 744 -10.96 -0.88 -17.56
N VAL A 745 -10.03 -1.00 -18.50
CA VAL A 745 -10.29 -0.85 -19.93
C VAL A 745 -10.16 -2.21 -20.58
N ASN A 746 -11.20 -2.65 -21.28
CA ASN A 746 -11.16 -3.91 -22.02
C ASN A 746 -10.14 -3.84 -23.16
N ILE A 747 -9.12 -4.68 -23.10
CA ILE A 747 -8.09 -4.83 -24.13
C ILE A 747 -8.26 -6.24 -24.72
N ASP A 748 -8.40 -6.32 -26.04
CA ASP A 748 -8.54 -7.59 -26.74
C ASP A 748 -7.20 -8.35 -26.83
N THR A 749 -7.24 -9.57 -27.33
CA THR A 749 -6.07 -10.42 -27.51
C THR A 749 -5.05 -9.88 -28.52
N ASN A 750 -5.42 -8.86 -29.32
CA ASN A 750 -4.54 -8.16 -30.24
C ASN A 750 -3.91 -6.90 -29.63
N GLY A 751 -4.19 -6.63 -28.35
CA GLY A 751 -3.72 -5.46 -27.64
C GLY A 751 -4.48 -4.19 -27.98
N LYS A 752 -5.72 -4.30 -28.50
CA LYS A 752 -6.54 -3.16 -28.87
C LYS A 752 -7.69 -2.96 -27.87
N GLY A 753 -7.97 -1.69 -27.58
CA GLY A 753 -9.10 -1.28 -26.78
C GLY A 753 -9.76 -0.01 -27.34
N LYS A 754 -10.98 0.21 -26.94
CA LYS A 754 -11.73 1.43 -27.29
C LYS A 754 -12.55 1.87 -26.09
N VAL A 755 -12.52 3.18 -25.81
CA VAL A 755 -13.44 3.82 -24.86
C VAL A 755 -14.15 4.97 -25.54
N SER A 756 -15.39 5.22 -25.13
CA SER A 756 -16.21 6.31 -25.65
C SER A 756 -16.82 7.08 -24.49
N PHE A 757 -16.86 8.37 -24.58
CA PHE A 757 -17.47 9.29 -23.62
C PHE A 757 -17.88 10.60 -24.30
N TYR A 758 -18.58 11.47 -23.59
CA TYR A 758 -19.04 12.74 -24.14
C TYR A 758 -18.34 13.92 -23.48
N THR A 759 -18.02 14.95 -24.26
CA THR A 759 -17.58 16.26 -23.75
C THR A 759 -18.71 16.91 -22.94
N SER A 760 -18.32 17.82 -22.03
CA SER A 760 -19.26 18.63 -21.26
C SER A 760 -19.52 20.00 -21.90
N ASP A 761 -20.28 20.87 -21.22
CA ASP A 761 -20.49 22.26 -21.65
C ASP A 761 -19.26 23.15 -21.36
N LYS A 762 -18.18 22.60 -20.79
CA LYS A 762 -16.97 23.33 -20.45
C LYS A 762 -15.98 23.34 -21.60
N LYS A 763 -15.66 24.54 -22.07
CA LYS A 763 -14.65 24.75 -23.11
C LYS A 763 -13.23 24.69 -22.54
N GLY A 764 -12.25 24.36 -23.39
CA GLY A 764 -10.83 24.37 -23.10
C GLY A 764 -10.14 23.05 -23.36
N SER A 765 -8.90 22.93 -22.87
CA SER A 765 -8.05 21.77 -23.07
C SER A 765 -8.41 20.64 -22.09
N TYR A 766 -8.37 19.42 -22.59
CA TYR A 766 -8.54 18.19 -21.81
C TYR A 766 -7.33 17.28 -22.00
N ILE A 767 -6.98 16.57 -20.94
CA ILE A 767 -5.93 15.56 -20.95
C ILE A 767 -6.52 14.20 -20.56
N GLY A 768 -6.11 13.18 -21.30
CA GLY A 768 -6.33 11.80 -20.94
C GLY A 768 -5.04 11.16 -20.44
N VAL A 769 -5.10 10.48 -19.31
CA VAL A 769 -3.99 9.77 -18.69
C VAL A 769 -4.33 8.29 -18.69
N VAL A 770 -3.54 7.50 -19.39
CA VAL A 770 -3.70 6.04 -19.46
C VAL A 770 -2.51 5.39 -18.79
N GLN A 771 -2.76 4.51 -17.83
CA GLN A 771 -1.73 3.76 -17.15
C GLN A 771 -2.04 2.27 -17.20
N GLY A 772 -1.02 1.44 -17.24
CA GLY A 772 -1.23 0.00 -17.34
C GLY A 772 -0.05 -0.81 -16.83
N LEU A 773 -0.34 -2.07 -16.50
CA LEU A 773 0.62 -3.04 -16.02
C LEU A 773 0.37 -4.39 -16.69
N THR A 774 1.41 -4.97 -17.29
CA THR A 774 1.31 -6.33 -17.86
C THR A 774 1.36 -7.40 -16.78
N ALA A 775 0.90 -8.61 -17.09
CA ALA A 775 1.03 -9.77 -16.20
C ALA A 775 2.51 -10.12 -15.89
N SER A 776 3.45 -9.70 -16.74
CA SER A 776 4.88 -9.87 -16.52
C SER A 776 5.53 -8.76 -15.68
N GLY A 777 4.75 -7.75 -15.26
CA GLY A 777 5.22 -6.65 -14.40
C GLY A 777 5.85 -5.48 -15.15
N ILE A 778 5.53 -5.29 -16.42
CA ILE A 778 6.02 -4.17 -17.22
C ILE A 778 4.98 -3.05 -17.15
N PRO A 779 5.28 -1.90 -16.53
CA PRO A 779 4.39 -0.75 -16.50
C PRO A 779 4.47 0.06 -17.79
N GLY A 780 3.41 0.80 -18.08
CA GLY A 780 3.37 1.76 -19.17
C GLY A 780 2.44 2.93 -18.86
N VAL A 781 2.74 4.09 -19.43
CA VAL A 781 1.94 5.30 -19.31
C VAL A 781 1.81 5.98 -20.66
N SER A 782 0.67 6.59 -20.93
CA SER A 782 0.42 7.39 -22.13
C SER A 782 -0.48 8.57 -21.81
N TYR A 783 -0.24 9.66 -22.53
CA TYR A 783 -1.02 10.87 -22.42
C TYR A 783 -1.55 11.27 -23.80
N PHE A 784 -2.79 11.73 -23.86
CA PHE A 784 -3.36 12.34 -25.03
C PHE A 784 -4.13 13.61 -24.65
N SER A 785 -4.32 14.51 -25.59
CA SER A 785 -5.05 15.76 -25.33
C SER A 785 -5.92 16.13 -26.49
N PHE A 786 -6.99 16.88 -26.21
CA PHE A 786 -7.90 17.47 -27.19
C PHE A 786 -8.50 18.76 -26.63
N GLU A 787 -9.12 19.54 -27.51
CA GLU A 787 -9.76 20.81 -27.18
C GLU A 787 -11.28 20.69 -27.35
N VAL A 788 -12.03 21.40 -26.50
CA VAL A 788 -13.48 21.62 -26.62
C VAL A 788 -13.73 23.09 -26.87
N LYS A 789 -14.43 23.45 -27.96
CA LYS A 789 -14.74 24.82 -28.42
C LYS A 789 -16.17 25.23 -28.13
#